data_e00f708c422cef9a72c9912f3510518d
#
_entry.id   e00f708c422cef9a72c9912f3510518d
#
_cell.length_a   1.000
_cell.length_b   1.000
_cell.length_c   1.000
_cell.angle_alpha   90.00
_cell.angle_beta   90.00
_cell.angle_gamma   90.00
#
_symmetry.space_group_name_H-M   'P 1'
#
loop_
_entity.id
_entity.type
_entity.pdbx_description
1 polymer ?
#
loop_
_entity_poly.entity_id
_entity_poly.type
_entity_poly.pdbx_seq_one_letter_code
_entity_poly.pdbx_strand_id
1 'polypeptide(L)'
;MDGAVVNPVHVSHGFKKETWKHTILLAFQSLGVVYGRLSTAPLYVFGSIESKDIQSQNEIHELFSFIFWTLTIIPLMKYAFIVLRADDDGEGGPFSLYSLLCRHAKVGLIPCNKTSSKIDDNEAENPSLIKLESKARRAIEKHKSTHYLLLFVALLGACMIISDAALTPAISVLSATSGLGRSLAKILVKFASSDETKDHLTKALKKYVPMPVACAILVCLFTLQRHGTDKIGRIFAPVVITWILFISCFGMYNIIQCDSQILHAISPIYMLRFIKKINIKHWKLLSSIVLCIAGSEAMFADLGHFSKRSIKVTFVCIVYPALLLTYAGQAAYISRHFGADDVFHLSESIPNRILQHAFAVLSIFASAIGSQATITAGFSIINQCQALDCFPRVKVVHTSEKIHGQVYVPDMNWIFMVLSIAITIGLHDISQLGKATGLAVTAGMLVTTFLMSLVITLYWEKNLSISACFLLFFGSIEAMYMVASLMGFFRGAWCLIILFFLFMTVMVSWHYGTVKKYEFDVENKVSIEWLTDYSPGLGVSRVPGIGFIYSDIELGIPAFFSHFITNLPAYHQVLIFVSLRSSPIPHISENRRYLIGRVGPREYKIYRCIVQYGYCDNVRDTDDFENQIIRSIGEFITRENYDYEALASSEGKMMDIGSPMEDGIALIPFKDNVSNFNSRDLVSSESRRNLLDIPSGSGHPPSQKKKVRFTMPPKSPEMQASVRQELEDIIDAREGGTAYILGQSHLIASQGSNFVKKFLIMVYVFLDKNSREPPVELNIPNAALLEVGTVYSI
;
A
#
# COMPACT_ATOMS: atom_id res chain seq x y z
N MET A 1 21.10 -33.72 -31.82
CA MET A 1 19.62 -33.48 -31.87
C MET A 1 19.24 -32.83 -30.58
N ASP A 2 19.36 -31.49 -30.57
CA ASP A 2 19.29 -30.67 -29.37
C ASP A 2 17.86 -30.14 -29.19
N GLY A 3 17.23 -30.57 -28.10
CA GLY A 3 15.92 -30.09 -27.68
C GLY A 3 16.05 -28.72 -26.99
N ALA A 4 15.68 -27.68 -27.69
CA ALA A 4 15.58 -26.34 -27.12
C ALA A 4 14.45 -26.29 -26.05
N VAL A 5 14.83 -26.13 -24.82
CA VAL A 5 13.91 -25.82 -23.71
C VAL A 5 13.44 -24.35 -23.87
N VAL A 6 12.20 -24.17 -24.30
CA VAL A 6 11.57 -22.87 -24.36
C VAL A 6 11.17 -22.48 -22.93
N ASN A 7 11.92 -21.55 -22.34
CA ASN A 7 11.56 -20.93 -21.07
C ASN A 7 10.26 -20.10 -21.24
N PRO A 8 9.33 -20.13 -20.26
CA PRO A 8 8.14 -19.30 -20.29
C PRO A 8 8.56 -17.82 -20.27
N VAL A 9 8.09 -17.08 -21.24
CA VAL A 9 8.32 -15.63 -21.36
C VAL A 9 7.55 -14.93 -20.25
N HIS A 10 8.22 -14.69 -19.11
CA HIS A 10 7.83 -13.62 -18.21
C HIS A 10 8.02 -12.32 -18.99
N VAL A 11 6.92 -11.68 -19.40
CA VAL A 11 6.93 -10.28 -19.82
C VAL A 11 7.11 -9.44 -18.54
N SER A 12 8.32 -9.41 -18.05
CA SER A 12 8.76 -8.37 -17.16
C SER A 12 8.89 -7.11 -18.01
N HIS A 13 8.16 -6.05 -17.68
CA HIS A 13 8.56 -4.71 -18.09
C HIS A 13 10.04 -4.58 -17.73
N GLY A 14 10.88 -4.56 -18.76
CA GLY A 14 12.31 -4.65 -18.61
C GLY A 14 12.86 -3.55 -17.74
N PHE A 15 13.06 -3.81 -16.46
CA PHE A 15 14.07 -3.11 -15.69
C PHE A 15 15.38 -3.29 -16.47
N LYS A 16 15.79 -2.25 -17.22
CA LYS A 16 17.13 -2.12 -17.77
C LYS A 16 18.07 -2.60 -16.67
N LYS A 17 18.96 -3.57 -16.96
CA LYS A 17 19.98 -4.05 -16.02
C LYS A 17 20.50 -2.86 -15.24
N GLU A 18 20.12 -2.76 -13.94
CA GLU A 18 20.52 -1.64 -13.08
C GLU A 18 22.03 -1.55 -13.12
N THR A 19 22.54 -0.44 -13.62
CA THR A 19 23.96 -0.16 -13.53
C THR A 19 24.32 0.04 -12.06
N TRP A 20 25.47 -0.47 -11.62
CA TRP A 20 25.94 -0.32 -10.23
C TRP A 20 25.90 1.12 -9.73
N LYS A 21 26.12 2.09 -10.62
CA LYS A 21 26.00 3.53 -10.29
C LYS A 21 24.58 3.91 -9.88
N HIS A 22 23.57 3.39 -10.55
CA HIS A 22 22.16 3.62 -10.22
C HIS A 22 21.78 2.95 -8.92
N THR A 23 22.24 1.70 -8.70
CA THR A 23 22.01 0.97 -7.43
C THR A 23 22.63 1.70 -6.24
N ILE A 24 23.85 2.25 -6.37
CA ILE A 24 24.51 3.04 -5.31
C ILE A 24 23.73 4.34 -5.03
N LEU A 25 23.24 5.01 -6.06
CA LEU A 25 22.43 6.22 -5.89
C LEU A 25 21.13 5.93 -5.15
N LEU A 26 20.44 4.85 -5.54
CA LEU A 26 19.24 4.40 -4.84
C LEU A 26 19.55 3.92 -3.42
N ALA A 27 20.69 3.28 -3.19
CA ALA A 27 21.15 2.89 -1.87
C ALA A 27 21.40 4.11 -0.97
N PHE A 28 21.98 5.17 -1.51
CA PHE A 28 22.17 6.44 -0.79
C PHE A 28 20.83 7.10 -0.44
N GLN A 29 19.88 7.14 -1.37
CA GLN A 29 18.53 7.69 -1.12
C GLN A 29 17.73 6.84 -0.12
N SER A 30 17.86 5.50 -0.17
CA SER A 30 17.19 4.58 0.76
C SER A 30 17.64 4.78 2.21
N LEU A 31 18.87 5.21 2.46
CA LEU A 31 19.34 5.57 3.81
C LEU A 31 18.48 6.66 4.45
N GLY A 32 18.08 7.66 3.68
CA GLY A 32 17.29 8.78 4.18
C GLY A 32 15.82 8.43 4.43
N VAL A 33 15.24 7.56 3.61
CA VAL A 33 13.79 7.28 3.65
C VAL A 33 13.49 6.00 4.42
N VAL A 34 14.14 4.88 4.09
CA VAL A 34 13.79 3.56 4.65
C VAL A 34 14.42 3.34 6.03
N TYR A 35 15.68 3.73 6.21
CA TYR A 35 16.45 3.39 7.41
C TYR A 35 16.44 4.46 8.50
N GLY A 36 15.76 5.57 8.27
CA GLY A 36 15.64 6.64 9.27
C GLY A 36 15.14 6.12 10.62
N ARG A 37 14.10 5.29 10.63
CA ARG A 37 13.51 4.72 11.84
C ARG A 37 14.44 3.75 12.57
N LEU A 38 15.05 2.80 11.86
CA LEU A 38 15.99 1.85 12.44
C LEU A 38 17.21 2.56 13.04
N SER A 39 17.72 3.61 12.36
CA SER A 39 18.87 4.38 12.82
C SER A 39 18.60 5.22 14.07
N THR A 40 17.34 5.60 14.32
CA THR A 40 16.94 6.37 15.50
C THR A 40 16.50 5.49 16.68
N ALA A 41 16.33 4.19 16.49
CA ALA A 41 15.96 3.26 17.56
C ALA A 41 16.87 3.32 18.81
N PRO A 42 18.20 3.50 18.71
CA PRO A 42 19.07 3.64 19.89
C PRO A 42 18.72 4.79 20.82
N LEU A 43 17.98 5.81 20.34
CA LEU A 43 17.54 6.92 21.19
C LEU A 43 16.56 6.52 22.29
N TYR A 44 15.73 5.49 22.01
CA TYR A 44 14.62 5.14 22.91
C TYR A 44 14.67 3.70 23.41
N VAL A 45 15.49 2.78 22.86
CA VAL A 45 15.56 1.38 23.31
C VAL A 45 15.99 1.30 24.76
N PHE A 46 17.20 1.74 25.08
CA PHE A 46 17.66 1.76 26.47
C PHE A 46 16.93 2.82 27.30
N GLY A 47 16.57 3.97 26.71
CA GLY A 47 15.80 5.02 27.39
C GLY A 47 14.38 4.61 27.81
N SER A 48 13.83 3.52 27.26
CA SER A 48 12.53 2.95 27.67
C SER A 48 12.65 1.98 28.86
N ILE A 49 13.88 1.62 29.26
CA ILE A 49 14.16 0.72 30.38
C ILE A 49 14.14 1.54 31.67
N GLU A 50 13.40 1.06 32.67
CA GLU A 50 13.43 1.64 34.02
C GLU A 50 14.67 1.15 34.77
N SER A 51 15.47 2.08 35.35
CA SER A 51 16.71 1.75 36.08
C SER A 51 16.52 0.71 37.19
N LYS A 52 15.29 0.61 37.73
CA LYS A 52 14.90 -0.35 38.79
C LYS A 52 14.83 -1.81 38.33
N ASP A 53 14.72 -2.02 37.02
CA ASP A 53 14.53 -3.34 36.42
C ASP A 53 15.88 -4.06 36.20
N ILE A 54 17.01 -3.33 36.21
CA ILE A 54 18.37 -3.89 36.09
C ILE A 54 19.05 -3.86 37.47
N GLN A 55 19.57 -5.00 37.89
CA GLN A 55 20.15 -5.16 39.24
C GLN A 55 21.68 -5.35 39.24
N SER A 56 22.26 -5.76 38.12
CA SER A 56 23.69 -6.06 38.04
C SER A 56 24.30 -5.68 36.68
N GLN A 57 25.60 -5.42 36.73
CA GLN A 57 26.40 -5.15 35.52
C GLN A 57 26.35 -6.30 34.49
N ASN A 58 26.31 -7.54 35.00
CA ASN A 58 26.22 -8.71 34.11
C ASN A 58 24.91 -8.80 33.35
N GLU A 59 23.81 -8.25 33.89
CA GLU A 59 22.53 -8.19 33.20
C GLU A 59 22.60 -7.27 31.96
N ILE A 60 23.45 -6.25 31.97
CA ILE A 60 23.66 -5.37 30.82
C ILE A 60 24.34 -6.13 29.68
N HIS A 61 25.29 -6.98 29.94
CA HIS A 61 25.93 -7.85 28.97
C HIS A 61 24.94 -8.87 28.40
N GLU A 62 24.10 -9.47 29.24
CA GLU A 62 23.03 -10.37 28.83
C GLU A 62 22.00 -9.64 27.96
N LEU A 63 21.63 -8.40 28.31
CA LEU A 63 20.69 -7.54 27.55
C LEU A 63 21.26 -7.17 26.18
N PHE A 64 22.54 -6.77 26.12
CA PHE A 64 23.19 -6.47 24.83
C PHE A 64 23.27 -7.72 23.95
N SER A 65 23.60 -8.87 24.49
CA SER A 65 23.59 -10.14 23.76
C SER A 65 22.22 -10.41 23.15
N PHE A 66 21.16 -10.12 23.90
CA PHE A 66 19.79 -10.29 23.40
C PHE A 66 19.45 -9.33 22.27
N ILE A 67 19.84 -8.05 22.36
CA ILE A 67 19.69 -7.05 21.29
C ILE A 67 20.48 -7.48 20.06
N PHE A 68 21.71 -7.94 20.20
CA PHE A 68 22.56 -8.40 19.10
C PHE A 68 21.89 -9.53 18.30
N TRP A 69 21.43 -10.58 19.00
CA TRP A 69 20.80 -11.72 18.34
C TRP A 69 19.43 -11.39 17.77
N THR A 70 18.68 -10.49 18.40
CA THR A 70 17.40 -9.99 17.86
C THR A 70 17.59 -9.27 16.54
N LEU A 71 18.57 -8.35 16.46
CA LEU A 71 18.92 -7.65 15.21
C LEU A 71 19.46 -8.60 14.14
N THR A 72 20.17 -9.65 14.53
CA THR A 72 20.70 -10.63 13.59
C THR A 72 19.59 -11.54 13.04
N ILE A 73 18.72 -12.07 13.91
CA ILE A 73 17.71 -13.05 13.50
C ILE A 73 16.58 -12.39 12.73
N ILE A 74 16.03 -11.27 13.23
CA ILE A 74 14.80 -10.68 12.65
C ILE A 74 15.13 -9.74 11.48
N PRO A 75 15.75 -8.55 11.63
CA PRO A 75 15.99 -7.67 10.50
C PRO A 75 16.91 -8.27 9.44
N LEU A 76 18.00 -8.96 9.87
CA LEU A 76 18.97 -9.47 8.92
C LEU A 76 18.52 -10.80 8.30
N MET A 77 18.30 -11.85 9.09
CA MET A 77 17.99 -13.18 8.55
C MET A 77 16.57 -13.25 7.99
N LYS A 78 15.55 -12.84 8.74
CA LYS A 78 14.16 -12.92 8.27
C LYS A 78 13.88 -11.91 7.18
N TYR A 79 14.08 -10.59 7.46
CA TYR A 79 13.66 -9.55 6.49
C TYR A 79 14.62 -9.43 5.32
N ALA A 80 15.90 -9.14 5.52
CA ALA A 80 16.83 -8.84 4.43
C ALA A 80 17.12 -10.06 3.53
N PHE A 81 17.12 -11.30 4.07
CA PHE A 81 17.44 -12.48 3.28
C PHE A 81 16.23 -13.29 2.80
N ILE A 82 15.09 -13.26 3.50
CA ILE A 82 13.92 -14.08 3.16
C ILE A 82 12.76 -13.21 2.68
N VAL A 83 12.21 -12.33 3.52
CA VAL A 83 10.98 -11.59 3.25
C VAL A 83 11.10 -10.64 2.05
N LEU A 84 12.22 -9.91 1.90
CA LEU A 84 12.45 -9.03 0.75
C LEU A 84 12.50 -9.75 -0.60
N ARG A 85 12.46 -11.09 -0.64
CA ARG A 85 12.34 -11.87 -1.90
C ARG A 85 10.89 -12.10 -2.32
N ALA A 86 9.95 -11.96 -1.38
CA ALA A 86 8.52 -12.14 -1.61
C ALA A 86 7.86 -10.79 -1.90
N ASP A 87 8.29 -10.16 -2.97
CA ASP A 87 7.67 -8.94 -3.48
C ASP A 87 6.66 -9.25 -4.57
N ASP A 88 5.71 -8.39 -4.73
CA ASP A 88 4.73 -8.42 -5.80
C ASP A 88 5.04 -7.29 -6.78
N ASP A 89 5.79 -7.62 -7.85
CA ASP A 89 6.30 -6.69 -8.87
C ASP A 89 6.99 -5.44 -8.30
N GLY A 90 7.78 -5.66 -7.24
CA GLY A 90 8.49 -4.60 -6.54
C GLY A 90 7.77 -4.03 -5.33
N GLU A 91 6.48 -4.28 -5.13
CA GLU A 91 5.73 -3.86 -3.96
C GLU A 91 5.87 -4.82 -2.80
N GLY A 92 5.84 -4.29 -1.58
CA GLY A 92 5.96 -5.06 -0.33
C GLY A 92 4.87 -4.73 0.68
N GLY A 93 4.87 -5.45 1.79
CA GLY A 93 3.91 -5.27 2.87
C GLY A 93 2.90 -6.41 3.01
N PRO A 94 2.08 -6.43 4.07
CA PRO A 94 1.11 -7.50 4.32
C PRO A 94 0.05 -7.63 3.23
N PHE A 95 -0.40 -6.52 2.66
CA PHE A 95 -1.39 -6.53 1.57
C PHE A 95 -0.80 -7.02 0.25
N SER A 96 0.44 -6.71 -0.05
CA SER A 96 1.16 -7.26 -1.20
C SER A 96 1.28 -8.79 -1.09
N LEU A 97 1.63 -9.33 0.09
CA LEU A 97 1.64 -10.77 0.34
C LEU A 97 0.23 -11.39 0.20
N TYR A 98 -0.80 -10.69 0.69
CA TYR A 98 -2.19 -11.12 0.55
C TYR A 98 -2.62 -11.18 -0.92
N SER A 99 -2.32 -10.14 -1.70
CA SER A 99 -2.57 -10.06 -3.15
C SER A 99 -1.89 -11.20 -3.90
N LEU A 100 -0.61 -11.46 -3.59
CA LEU A 100 0.17 -12.56 -4.15
C LEU A 100 -0.48 -13.93 -3.85
N LEU A 101 -0.96 -14.13 -2.62
CA LEU A 101 -1.65 -15.35 -2.21
C LEU A 101 -3.00 -15.52 -2.91
N CYS A 102 -3.81 -14.45 -3.02
CA CYS A 102 -5.10 -14.49 -3.71
C CYS A 102 -4.95 -14.87 -5.18
N ARG A 103 -3.95 -14.32 -5.87
CA ARG A 103 -3.66 -14.61 -7.27
C ARG A 103 -3.29 -16.09 -7.49
N HIS A 104 -2.44 -16.65 -6.63
CA HIS A 104 -1.98 -18.04 -6.78
C HIS A 104 -2.98 -19.08 -6.25
N ALA A 105 -3.80 -18.72 -5.28
CA ALA A 105 -4.85 -19.59 -4.75
C ALA A 105 -6.20 -19.42 -5.47
N LYS A 106 -6.26 -18.62 -6.56
CA LYS A 106 -7.50 -18.28 -7.30
C LYS A 106 -8.65 -17.86 -6.37
N VAL A 107 -8.31 -17.10 -5.33
CA VAL A 107 -9.26 -16.56 -4.37
C VAL A 107 -9.63 -15.14 -4.80
N GLY A 108 -10.88 -14.96 -5.22
CA GLY A 108 -11.38 -13.63 -5.54
C GLY A 108 -11.60 -12.77 -4.29
N LEU A 109 -11.22 -11.51 -4.35
CA LEU A 109 -11.43 -10.49 -3.30
C LEU A 109 -12.91 -10.13 -3.14
N ILE A 110 -13.63 -10.12 -4.25
CA ILE A 110 -15.07 -9.89 -4.34
C ILE A 110 -15.69 -11.10 -5.07
N PRO A 111 -16.96 -11.44 -4.83
CA PRO A 111 -17.65 -12.57 -5.48
C PRO A 111 -17.64 -12.57 -7.02
N CYS A 112 -17.36 -11.44 -7.66
CA CYS A 112 -17.26 -11.29 -9.11
C CYS A 112 -16.11 -12.03 -9.78
N ASN A 113 -15.10 -12.47 -9.02
CA ASN A 113 -13.89 -13.07 -9.59
C ASN A 113 -14.06 -14.48 -10.18
N LYS A 114 -15.23 -15.09 -10.13
CA LYS A 114 -15.43 -16.45 -10.69
C LYS A 114 -15.42 -16.48 -12.22
N THR A 115 -15.76 -15.37 -12.86
CA THR A 115 -15.91 -15.31 -14.32
C THR A 115 -14.60 -15.05 -15.04
N SER A 116 -13.71 -14.22 -14.46
CA SER A 116 -12.43 -13.91 -15.08
C SER A 116 -11.33 -14.94 -14.81
N SER A 117 -11.46 -15.77 -13.75
CA SER A 117 -10.54 -16.90 -13.58
C SER A 117 -10.67 -17.93 -14.72
N LYS A 118 -11.83 -18.01 -15.36
CA LYS A 118 -12.02 -18.85 -16.55
C LYS A 118 -11.37 -18.28 -17.81
N ILE A 119 -11.21 -16.96 -17.91
CA ILE A 119 -10.57 -16.31 -19.07
C ILE A 119 -9.04 -16.43 -18.96
N ASP A 120 -8.48 -16.32 -17.75
CA ASP A 120 -7.05 -16.51 -17.50
C ASP A 120 -6.63 -18.00 -17.62
N ASP A 121 -7.54 -18.95 -17.35
CA ASP A 121 -7.27 -20.39 -17.44
C ASP A 121 -7.06 -20.87 -18.89
N ASN A 122 -7.66 -20.22 -19.89
CA ASN A 122 -7.50 -20.61 -21.30
C ASN A 122 -6.12 -20.24 -21.90
N GLU A 123 -5.34 -19.35 -21.24
CA GLU A 123 -3.97 -19.02 -21.68
C GLU A 123 -2.86 -19.85 -20.99
N ALA A 124 -3.16 -20.56 -19.89
CA ALA A 124 -2.16 -21.25 -19.07
C ALA A 124 -2.18 -22.79 -19.16
N GLU A 125 -3.08 -23.38 -19.91
CA GLU A 125 -3.14 -24.84 -20.03
C GLU A 125 -2.12 -25.42 -21.02
N ASN A 126 -0.86 -25.50 -20.57
CA ASN A 126 0.01 -26.56 -21.02
C ASN A 126 -0.35 -27.85 -20.25
N PRO A 127 -0.84 -28.92 -20.92
CA PRO A 127 -1.33 -30.13 -20.24
C PRO A 127 -0.26 -30.91 -19.47
N SER A 128 1.01 -30.53 -19.56
CA SER A 128 2.13 -31.16 -18.87
C SER A 128 2.40 -30.65 -17.45
N LEU A 129 1.74 -29.56 -16.99
CA LEU A 129 1.92 -28.97 -15.65
C LEU A 129 0.83 -29.29 -14.63
N ILE A 130 -0.16 -30.14 -14.98
CA ILE A 130 -1.19 -30.68 -14.06
C ILE A 130 -0.59 -31.73 -13.11
N LYS A 131 0.62 -31.52 -12.60
CA LYS A 131 1.18 -32.40 -11.58
C LYS A 131 1.19 -31.71 -10.23
N LEU A 132 0.34 -32.24 -9.34
CA LEU A 132 0.24 -31.92 -7.92
C LEU A 132 -0.21 -30.48 -7.59
N GLU A 133 -1.46 -30.19 -7.85
CA GLU A 133 -2.14 -29.16 -7.01
C GLU A 133 -1.90 -29.52 -5.53
N SER A 134 -1.17 -28.65 -4.83
CA SER A 134 -0.83 -28.92 -3.44
C SER A 134 -2.12 -29.07 -2.63
N LYS A 135 -2.18 -30.03 -1.72
CA LYS A 135 -3.33 -30.23 -0.82
C LYS A 135 -3.72 -28.95 -0.09
N ALA A 136 -2.72 -28.08 0.16
CA ALA A 136 -2.90 -26.77 0.78
C ALA A 136 -3.71 -25.81 -0.11
N ARG A 137 -3.43 -25.76 -1.42
CA ARG A 137 -4.16 -24.92 -2.39
C ARG A 137 -5.65 -25.34 -2.45
N ARG A 138 -5.94 -26.64 -2.59
CA ARG A 138 -7.31 -27.18 -2.59
C ARG A 138 -8.05 -26.88 -1.29
N ALA A 139 -7.38 -26.94 -0.13
CA ALA A 139 -7.99 -26.62 1.16
C ALA A 139 -8.39 -25.14 1.26
N ILE A 140 -7.56 -24.23 0.73
CA ILE A 140 -7.86 -22.79 0.72
C ILE A 140 -9.01 -22.52 -0.27
N GLU A 141 -8.97 -23.06 -1.48
CA GLU A 141 -10.01 -22.86 -2.51
C GLU A 141 -11.38 -23.38 -2.08
N LYS A 142 -11.43 -24.51 -1.33
CA LYS A 142 -12.67 -25.18 -0.96
C LYS A 142 -13.47 -24.46 0.13
N HIS A 143 -12.83 -23.78 1.06
CA HIS A 143 -13.49 -23.23 2.25
C HIS A 143 -13.57 -21.70 2.24
N LYS A 144 -14.76 -21.14 2.08
CA LYS A 144 -15.00 -19.67 2.18
C LYS A 144 -14.48 -19.09 3.50
N SER A 145 -14.54 -19.84 4.61
CA SER A 145 -14.05 -19.41 5.91
C SER A 145 -12.53 -19.11 5.89
N THR A 146 -11.76 -19.84 5.09
CA THR A 146 -10.31 -19.61 4.95
C THR A 146 -10.02 -18.29 4.23
N HIS A 147 -10.87 -17.92 3.26
CA HIS A 147 -10.76 -16.63 2.56
C HIS A 147 -10.98 -15.45 3.51
N TYR A 148 -12.05 -15.52 4.32
CA TYR A 148 -12.34 -14.49 5.32
C TYR A 148 -11.24 -14.41 6.40
N LEU A 149 -10.69 -15.56 6.81
CA LEU A 149 -9.58 -15.59 7.76
C LEU A 149 -8.32 -14.94 7.16
N LEU A 150 -7.99 -15.24 5.90
CA LEU A 150 -6.83 -14.66 5.23
C LEU A 150 -6.97 -13.14 5.08
N LEU A 151 -8.15 -12.67 4.67
CA LEU A 151 -8.48 -11.25 4.62
C LEU A 151 -8.36 -10.60 6.00
N PHE A 152 -8.95 -11.21 7.04
CA PHE A 152 -8.88 -10.69 8.40
C PHE A 152 -7.44 -10.53 8.89
N VAL A 153 -6.57 -11.52 8.62
CA VAL A 153 -5.16 -11.46 8.96
C VAL A 153 -4.44 -10.34 8.21
N ALA A 154 -4.73 -10.16 6.92
CA ALA A 154 -4.17 -9.06 6.13
C ALA A 154 -4.62 -7.68 6.66
N LEU A 155 -5.92 -7.52 6.97
CA LEU A 155 -6.47 -6.30 7.58
C LEU A 155 -5.84 -6.02 8.95
N LEU A 156 -5.62 -7.05 9.77
CA LEU A 156 -4.93 -6.92 11.06
C LEU A 156 -3.52 -6.37 10.86
N GLY A 157 -2.75 -6.92 9.91
CA GLY A 157 -1.41 -6.42 9.59
C GLY A 157 -1.42 -4.97 9.11
N ALA A 158 -2.36 -4.62 8.22
CA ALA A 158 -2.52 -3.24 7.75
C ALA A 158 -2.86 -2.28 8.90
N CYS A 159 -3.82 -2.63 9.76
CA CYS A 159 -4.19 -1.81 10.91
C CYS A 159 -3.01 -1.57 11.86
N MET A 160 -2.14 -2.58 12.05
CA MET A 160 -0.94 -2.42 12.89
C MET A 160 0.06 -1.43 12.29
N ILE A 161 0.33 -1.50 10.97
CA ILE A 161 1.23 -0.56 10.30
C ILE A 161 0.64 0.85 10.27
N ILE A 162 -0.67 0.99 9.99
CA ILE A 162 -1.36 2.28 10.00
C ILE A 162 -1.32 2.91 11.41
N SER A 163 -1.54 2.11 12.46
CA SER A 163 -1.45 2.56 13.85
C SER A 163 -0.02 2.98 14.22
N ASP A 164 0.97 2.24 13.72
CA ASP A 164 2.39 2.54 13.95
C ASP A 164 2.82 3.84 13.26
N ALA A 165 2.19 4.22 12.14
CA ALA A 165 2.41 5.50 11.48
C ALA A 165 2.01 6.72 12.34
N ALA A 166 1.11 6.55 13.31
CA ALA A 166 0.77 7.57 14.31
C ALA A 166 1.65 7.50 15.58
N LEU A 167 2.03 6.28 16.02
CA LEU A 167 2.80 6.07 17.25
C LEU A 167 4.28 6.42 17.09
N THR A 168 4.88 6.07 15.95
CA THR A 168 6.33 6.25 15.73
C THR A 168 6.78 7.71 15.72
N PRO A 169 6.09 8.66 15.06
CA PRO A 169 6.46 10.07 15.17
C PRO A 169 6.43 10.56 16.62
N ALA A 170 5.43 10.14 17.39
CA ALA A 170 5.29 10.53 18.80
C ALA A 170 6.50 10.07 19.65
N ILE A 171 6.87 8.79 19.59
CA ILE A 171 8.00 8.28 20.39
C ILE A 171 9.35 8.84 19.94
N SER A 172 9.60 8.92 18.63
CA SER A 172 10.89 9.36 18.08
C SER A 172 11.15 10.83 18.40
N VAL A 173 10.17 11.69 18.16
CA VAL A 173 10.30 13.12 18.39
C VAL A 173 10.36 13.42 19.90
N LEU A 174 9.53 12.76 20.74
CA LEU A 174 9.57 12.96 22.18
C LEU A 174 10.93 12.51 22.78
N SER A 175 11.52 11.41 22.29
CA SER A 175 12.83 10.94 22.73
C SER A 175 13.94 11.93 22.38
N ALA A 176 13.93 12.51 21.18
CA ALA A 176 14.89 13.53 20.77
C ALA A 176 14.74 14.83 21.56
N THR A 177 13.49 15.29 21.77
CA THR A 177 13.24 16.53 22.51
C THR A 177 13.51 16.39 23.99
N SER A 178 13.41 15.18 24.57
CA SER A 178 13.87 14.92 25.95
C SER A 178 15.39 15.03 26.06
N GLY A 179 16.15 14.64 25.02
CA GLY A 179 17.59 14.92 24.89
C GLY A 179 17.90 16.43 24.84
N LEU A 180 17.11 17.20 24.11
CA LEU A 180 17.22 18.65 24.05
C LEU A 180 16.93 19.30 25.41
N GLY A 181 15.90 18.87 26.12
CA GLY A 181 15.56 19.35 27.45
C GLY A 181 16.71 19.16 28.45
N ARG A 182 17.40 18.00 28.42
CA ARG A 182 18.60 17.74 29.22
C ARG A 182 19.78 18.63 28.79
N SER A 183 19.99 18.82 27.48
CA SER A 183 21.03 19.68 26.95
C SER A 183 20.84 21.15 27.39
N LEU A 184 19.61 21.67 27.27
CA LEU A 184 19.27 23.02 27.74
C LEU A 184 19.42 23.17 29.26
N ALA A 185 19.00 22.17 30.03
CA ALA A 185 19.20 22.19 31.49
C ALA A 185 20.69 22.32 31.85
N LYS A 186 21.61 21.59 31.19
CA LYS A 186 23.05 21.68 31.41
C LYS A 186 23.64 23.05 31.02
N ILE A 187 23.06 23.77 30.06
CA ILE A 187 23.48 25.10 29.67
C ILE A 187 22.99 26.13 30.68
N LEU A 188 21.70 26.14 30.99
CA LEU A 188 21.07 27.17 31.82
C LEU A 188 21.46 27.09 33.29
N VAL A 189 21.75 25.88 33.80
CA VAL A 189 22.26 25.69 35.15
C VAL A 189 23.58 26.43 35.39
N LYS A 190 24.41 26.68 34.36
CA LYS A 190 25.63 27.49 34.49
C LYS A 190 25.39 28.94 34.88
N PHE A 191 24.20 29.47 34.55
CA PHE A 191 23.79 30.83 34.83
C PHE A 191 23.02 31.03 36.12
N ALA A 192 22.64 29.91 36.79
CA ALA A 192 21.89 29.96 38.04
C ALA A 192 22.79 30.19 39.26
N SER A 193 22.41 31.08 40.17
CA SER A 193 23.22 31.58 41.27
C SER A 193 23.19 30.67 42.50
N SER A 194 22.14 29.91 42.76
CA SER A 194 22.03 29.03 43.95
C SER A 194 21.79 27.58 43.54
N ASP A 195 22.25 26.63 44.38
CA ASP A 195 22.13 25.18 44.10
C ASP A 195 20.65 24.70 44.12
N GLU A 196 19.82 25.28 44.99
CA GLU A 196 18.38 25.01 45.01
C GLU A 196 17.70 25.43 43.71
N THR A 197 18.04 26.59 43.18
CA THR A 197 17.55 27.13 41.94
C THR A 197 18.00 26.25 40.72
N LYS A 198 19.23 25.71 40.80
CA LYS A 198 19.76 24.81 39.76
C LYS A 198 18.96 23.51 39.70
N ASP A 199 18.67 22.91 40.85
CA ASP A 199 17.89 21.67 40.90
C ASP A 199 16.46 21.86 40.46
N HIS A 200 15.82 22.94 40.90
CA HIS A 200 14.45 23.28 40.50
C HIS A 200 14.36 23.55 39.00
N LEU A 201 15.30 24.33 38.44
CA LEU A 201 15.37 24.65 37.02
C LEU A 201 15.62 23.39 36.17
N THR A 202 16.51 22.52 36.62
CA THR A 202 16.82 21.26 35.93
C THR A 202 15.59 20.34 35.85
N LYS A 203 14.87 20.19 36.96
CA LYS A 203 13.65 19.39 37.01
C LYS A 203 12.54 20.00 36.14
N ALA A 204 12.37 21.33 36.19
CA ALA A 204 11.40 22.03 35.36
C ALA A 204 11.67 21.89 33.86
N LEU A 205 12.92 22.11 33.42
CA LEU A 205 13.31 22.01 32.02
C LEU A 205 13.20 20.58 31.47
N LYS A 206 13.64 19.59 32.25
CA LYS A 206 13.47 18.17 31.89
C LYS A 206 12.00 17.77 31.74
N LYS A 207 11.09 18.35 32.53
CA LYS A 207 9.67 17.97 32.57
C LYS A 207 8.84 18.72 31.55
N TYR A 208 9.01 20.04 31.40
CA TYR A 208 8.07 20.89 30.67
C TYR A 208 8.51 21.25 29.24
N VAL A 209 9.83 21.19 28.91
CA VAL A 209 10.34 21.54 27.59
C VAL A 209 10.08 20.48 26.51
N PRO A 210 10.23 19.18 26.76
CA PRO A 210 10.14 18.16 25.70
C PRO A 210 8.80 18.13 24.98
N MET A 211 7.68 18.24 25.71
CA MET A 211 6.35 18.05 25.15
C MET A 211 5.93 19.17 24.18
N PRO A 212 5.98 20.48 24.53
CA PRO A 212 5.59 21.55 23.59
C PRO A 212 6.49 21.59 22.35
N VAL A 213 7.80 21.33 22.52
CA VAL A 213 8.77 21.27 21.42
C VAL A 213 8.46 20.06 20.51
N ALA A 214 8.11 18.92 21.08
CA ALA A 214 7.69 17.74 20.32
C ALA A 214 6.44 18.04 19.49
N CYS A 215 5.42 18.65 20.08
CA CYS A 215 4.20 19.03 19.36
C CYS A 215 4.50 20.00 18.21
N ALA A 216 5.35 21.01 18.41
CA ALA A 216 5.75 21.95 17.37
C ALA A 216 6.50 21.26 16.22
N ILE A 217 7.42 20.34 16.54
CA ILE A 217 8.16 19.54 15.53
C ILE A 217 7.21 18.62 14.76
N LEU A 218 6.24 17.97 15.43
CA LEU A 218 5.24 17.12 14.78
C LEU A 218 4.39 17.92 13.79
N VAL A 219 3.88 19.10 14.17
CA VAL A 219 3.15 19.97 13.24
C VAL A 219 4.01 20.33 12.04
N CYS A 220 5.28 20.70 12.26
CA CYS A 220 6.20 21.03 11.20
C CYS A 220 6.46 19.84 10.26
N LEU A 221 6.68 18.64 10.82
CA LEU A 221 6.91 17.40 10.09
C LEU A 221 5.73 17.08 9.16
N PHE A 222 4.51 17.03 9.68
CA PHE A 222 3.32 16.69 8.90
C PHE A 222 2.95 17.78 7.87
N THR A 223 3.25 19.05 8.14
CA THR A 223 3.07 20.13 7.17
C THR A 223 4.04 20.03 6.00
N LEU A 224 5.28 19.60 6.23
CA LEU A 224 6.29 19.42 5.20
C LEU A 224 6.02 18.25 4.25
N GLN A 225 5.20 17.25 4.68
CA GLN A 225 4.88 16.06 3.90
C GLN A 225 4.34 16.34 2.49
N ARG A 226 3.59 17.43 2.31
CA ARG A 226 2.98 17.82 1.03
C ARG A 226 3.98 18.06 -0.11
N HIS A 227 5.28 18.27 0.20
CA HIS A 227 6.30 18.60 -0.80
C HIS A 227 6.87 17.36 -1.52
N GLY A 228 6.46 16.14 -1.11
CA GLY A 228 6.84 14.89 -1.74
C GLY A 228 8.16 14.31 -1.26
N THR A 229 8.22 12.97 -1.21
CA THR A 229 9.35 12.21 -0.64
C THR A 229 10.60 12.25 -1.52
N ASP A 230 10.49 12.43 -2.85
CA ASP A 230 11.64 12.42 -3.76
C ASP A 230 12.58 13.63 -3.54
N LYS A 231 12.02 14.85 -3.41
CA LYS A 231 12.80 16.05 -3.14
C LYS A 231 13.40 16.04 -1.73
N ILE A 232 12.59 15.61 -0.77
CA ILE A 232 12.94 15.57 0.64
C ILE A 232 13.98 14.47 0.90
N GLY A 233 13.87 13.30 0.29
CA GLY A 233 14.80 12.17 0.49
C GLY A 233 16.24 12.49 0.11
N ARG A 234 16.47 13.30 -0.91
CA ARG A 234 17.83 13.74 -1.31
C ARG A 234 18.49 14.66 -0.28
N ILE A 235 17.70 15.46 0.44
CA ILE A 235 18.17 16.33 1.53
C ILE A 235 18.37 15.52 2.80
N PHE A 236 17.56 14.51 3.03
CA PHE A 236 17.56 13.72 4.25
C PHE A 236 18.70 12.69 4.32
N ALA A 237 19.11 12.11 3.19
CA ALA A 237 20.17 11.12 3.16
C ALA A 237 21.49 11.60 3.80
N PRO A 238 22.02 12.80 3.51
CA PRO A 238 23.22 13.30 4.17
C PRO A 238 23.07 13.43 5.69
N VAL A 239 21.89 13.86 6.17
CA VAL A 239 21.63 14.00 7.62
C VAL A 239 21.64 12.64 8.31
N VAL A 240 20.97 11.63 7.72
CA VAL A 240 20.95 10.26 8.28
C VAL A 240 22.34 9.63 8.25
N ILE A 241 23.12 9.84 7.19
CA ILE A 241 24.52 9.36 7.14
C ILE A 241 25.37 10.02 8.24
N THR A 242 25.27 11.33 8.39
CA THR A 242 25.98 12.06 9.46
C THR A 242 25.54 11.52 10.82
N TRP A 243 24.25 11.29 11.02
CA TRP A 243 23.71 10.68 12.24
C TRP A 243 24.27 9.29 12.52
N ILE A 244 24.22 8.38 11.54
CA ILE A 244 24.72 7.01 11.67
C ILE A 244 26.22 7.00 11.96
N LEU A 245 27.01 7.81 11.26
CA LEU A 245 28.45 7.93 11.50
C LEU A 245 28.72 8.46 12.91
N PHE A 246 27.99 9.49 13.33
CA PHE A 246 28.15 10.10 14.64
C PHE A 246 27.90 9.08 15.77
N ILE A 247 26.74 8.39 15.75
CA ILE A 247 26.41 7.41 16.79
C ILE A 247 27.37 6.20 16.78
N SER A 248 27.85 5.79 15.59
CA SER A 248 28.78 4.67 15.45
C SER A 248 30.19 5.02 15.99
N CYS A 249 30.68 6.23 15.72
CA CYS A 249 31.94 6.72 16.22
C CYS A 249 31.94 6.78 17.75
N PHE A 250 30.87 7.29 18.35
CA PHE A 250 30.75 7.31 19.82
C PHE A 250 30.53 5.93 20.38
N GLY A 251 29.83 5.07 19.68
CA GLY A 251 29.73 3.65 20.06
C GLY A 251 31.10 3.00 20.13
N MET A 252 31.93 3.17 19.12
CA MET A 252 33.32 2.65 19.11
C MET A 252 34.17 3.24 20.21
N TYR A 253 34.11 4.56 20.44
CA TYR A 253 34.82 5.25 21.52
C TYR A 253 34.47 4.66 22.88
N ASN A 254 33.17 4.47 23.15
CA ASN A 254 32.72 3.93 24.44
C ASN A 254 33.12 2.47 24.64
N ILE A 255 33.15 1.61 23.62
CA ILE A 255 33.64 0.24 23.69
C ILE A 255 35.11 0.23 24.13
N ILE A 256 35.94 1.11 23.57
CA ILE A 256 37.40 1.16 23.88
C ILE A 256 37.66 1.75 25.24
N GLN A 257 36.95 2.79 25.67
CA GLN A 257 37.24 3.55 26.88
C GLN A 257 36.50 3.04 28.11
N CYS A 258 35.27 2.50 27.96
CA CYS A 258 34.46 2.12 29.10
C CYS A 258 34.56 0.62 29.40
N ASP A 259 34.23 -0.23 28.46
CA ASP A 259 34.20 -1.68 28.68
C ASP A 259 34.37 -2.45 27.37
N SER A 260 35.60 -2.90 27.09
CA SER A 260 35.88 -3.73 25.90
C SER A 260 35.35 -5.18 26.03
N GLN A 261 35.05 -5.62 27.28
CA GLN A 261 34.56 -6.98 27.54
C GLN A 261 33.13 -7.17 27.00
N ILE A 262 32.39 -6.09 26.72
CA ILE A 262 31.06 -6.16 26.14
C ILE A 262 31.03 -6.95 24.81
N LEU A 263 32.14 -7.00 24.06
CA LEU A 263 32.27 -7.78 22.86
C LEU A 263 32.18 -9.30 23.10
N HIS A 264 32.54 -9.79 24.31
CA HIS A 264 32.34 -11.19 24.64
C HIS A 264 30.84 -11.56 24.75
N ALA A 265 29.97 -10.57 24.97
CA ALA A 265 28.52 -10.76 25.02
C ALA A 265 27.89 -11.03 23.66
N ILE A 266 28.66 -10.99 22.55
CA ILE A 266 28.25 -11.51 21.24
C ILE A 266 27.97 -13.02 21.31
N SER A 267 28.59 -13.73 22.22
CA SER A 267 28.38 -15.17 22.44
C SER A 267 26.91 -15.46 22.81
N PRO A 268 26.24 -16.44 22.17
CA PRO A 268 24.84 -16.79 22.46
C PRO A 268 24.64 -17.32 23.90
N ILE A 269 25.73 -17.66 24.61
CA ILE A 269 25.66 -18.13 25.98
C ILE A 269 25.04 -17.06 26.90
N TYR A 270 25.35 -15.77 26.69
CA TYR A 270 24.78 -14.68 27.49
C TYR A 270 23.27 -14.53 27.22
N MET A 271 22.81 -14.64 25.96
CA MET A 271 21.41 -14.68 25.63
C MET A 271 20.68 -15.86 26.30
N LEU A 272 21.27 -17.06 26.27
CA LEU A 272 20.71 -18.23 26.94
C LEU A 272 20.64 -18.08 28.45
N ARG A 273 21.65 -17.42 29.08
CA ARG A 273 21.62 -17.09 30.51
C ARG A 273 20.46 -16.16 30.85
N PHE A 274 20.22 -15.14 30.03
CA PHE A 274 19.08 -14.24 30.19
C PHE A 274 17.75 -15.02 30.14
N ILE A 275 17.59 -15.90 29.14
CA ILE A 275 16.37 -16.72 28.99
C ILE A 275 16.17 -17.64 30.20
N LYS A 276 17.22 -18.25 30.73
CA LYS A 276 17.13 -19.13 31.95
C LYS A 276 16.70 -18.40 33.22
N LYS A 277 16.95 -17.10 33.30
CA LYS A 277 16.59 -16.24 34.44
C LYS A 277 15.23 -15.55 34.26
N ILE A 278 14.47 -15.87 33.24
CA ILE A 278 13.21 -15.16 32.91
C ILE A 278 12.28 -15.11 34.13
N ASN A 279 12.05 -13.88 34.59
CA ASN A 279 11.15 -13.49 35.65
C ASN A 279 10.28 -12.34 35.13
N ILE A 280 9.27 -11.89 35.86
CA ILE A 280 8.38 -10.77 35.50
C ILE A 280 9.18 -9.52 35.10
N LYS A 281 10.32 -9.23 35.74
CA LYS A 281 11.23 -8.13 35.39
C LYS A 281 11.85 -8.31 34.00
N HIS A 282 12.33 -9.51 33.69
CA HIS A 282 12.94 -9.81 32.39
C HIS A 282 11.95 -9.70 31.23
N TRP A 283 10.64 -10.02 31.46
CA TRP A 283 9.61 -9.80 30.48
C TRP A 283 9.42 -8.30 30.14
N LYS A 284 9.53 -7.41 31.13
CA LYS A 284 9.49 -5.96 30.87
C LYS A 284 10.70 -5.49 30.06
N LEU A 285 11.87 -6.02 30.33
CA LEU A 285 13.10 -5.72 29.58
C LEU A 285 12.96 -6.18 28.12
N LEU A 286 12.39 -7.36 27.89
CA LEU A 286 12.10 -7.87 26.55
C LEU A 286 11.18 -6.94 25.76
N SER A 287 10.16 -6.36 26.39
CA SER A 287 9.26 -5.37 25.76
C SER A 287 10.01 -4.11 25.27
N SER A 288 11.06 -3.69 25.97
CA SER A 288 11.92 -2.58 25.55
C SER A 288 12.89 -2.98 24.44
N ILE A 289 13.43 -4.20 24.47
CA ILE A 289 14.33 -4.72 23.43
C ILE A 289 13.65 -4.78 22.07
N VAL A 290 12.38 -5.14 21.99
CA VAL A 290 11.62 -5.18 20.75
C VAL A 290 11.75 -3.89 19.92
N LEU A 291 11.89 -2.77 20.57
CA LEU A 291 12.04 -1.49 19.90
C LEU A 291 13.31 -1.40 19.02
N CYS A 292 14.33 -2.25 19.24
CA CYS A 292 15.53 -2.25 18.40
C CYS A 292 15.26 -2.74 16.97
N ILE A 293 14.19 -3.52 16.76
CA ILE A 293 13.76 -4.01 15.44
C ILE A 293 12.61 -3.21 14.85
N ALA A 294 12.16 -2.16 15.54
CA ALA A 294 11.15 -1.26 15.04
C ALA A 294 11.61 -0.58 13.73
N GLY A 295 10.84 -0.74 12.66
CA GLY A 295 11.19 -0.28 11.31
C GLY A 295 11.53 -1.40 10.33
N SER A 296 11.67 -2.65 10.78
CA SER A 296 11.87 -3.79 9.87
C SER A 296 10.65 -4.03 8.97
N GLU A 297 9.44 -3.84 9.50
CA GLU A 297 8.19 -3.89 8.71
C GLU A 297 8.11 -2.72 7.72
N ALA A 298 8.48 -1.52 8.13
CA ALA A 298 8.52 -0.36 7.23
C ALA A 298 9.51 -0.59 6.08
N MET A 299 10.67 -1.21 6.34
CA MET A 299 11.64 -1.60 5.31
C MET A 299 11.03 -2.50 4.23
N PHE A 300 10.11 -3.39 4.62
CA PHE A 300 9.40 -4.26 3.68
C PHE A 300 8.24 -3.53 3.00
N ALA A 301 7.48 -2.72 3.71
CA ALA A 301 6.36 -1.95 3.16
C ALA A 301 6.80 -0.88 2.15
N ASP A 302 7.99 -0.27 2.35
CA ASP A 302 8.56 0.75 1.47
C ASP A 302 9.34 0.14 0.28
N LEU A 303 9.22 -1.16 0.03
CA LEU A 303 9.96 -1.83 -1.05
C LEU A 303 9.64 -1.22 -2.43
N GLY A 304 8.40 -0.79 -2.67
CA GLY A 304 7.98 -0.15 -3.92
C GLY A 304 8.69 1.17 -4.24
N HIS A 305 9.35 1.80 -3.26
CA HIS A 305 10.08 3.05 -3.46
C HIS A 305 11.52 2.86 -3.96
N PHE A 306 12.12 1.66 -3.75
CA PHE A 306 13.54 1.41 -4.00
C PHE A 306 13.75 -0.02 -4.51
N SER A 307 14.92 -0.27 -5.16
CA SER A 307 15.22 -1.63 -5.60
C SER A 307 15.61 -2.55 -4.42
N LYS A 308 15.20 -3.82 -4.49
CA LYS A 308 15.55 -4.86 -3.48
C LYS A 308 17.05 -4.93 -3.19
N ARG A 309 17.87 -4.76 -4.25
CA ARG A 309 19.34 -4.82 -4.13
C ARG A 309 19.86 -3.63 -3.35
N SER A 310 19.35 -2.41 -3.62
CA SER A 310 19.79 -1.22 -2.92
C SER A 310 19.44 -1.29 -1.44
N ILE A 311 18.21 -1.68 -1.09
CA ILE A 311 17.78 -1.87 0.30
C ILE A 311 18.67 -2.89 1.02
N LYS A 312 18.86 -4.07 0.43
CA LYS A 312 19.67 -5.13 1.05
C LYS A 312 21.11 -4.73 1.28
N VAL A 313 21.77 -4.12 0.28
CA VAL A 313 23.18 -3.69 0.38
C VAL A 313 23.33 -2.61 1.43
N THR A 314 22.46 -1.62 1.45
CA THR A 314 22.48 -0.55 2.45
C THR A 314 22.32 -1.09 3.86
N PHE A 315 21.38 -2.02 4.06
CA PHE A 315 21.17 -2.61 5.38
C PHE A 315 22.40 -3.39 5.85
N VAL A 316 22.87 -4.34 5.06
CA VAL A 316 23.95 -5.27 5.45
C VAL A 316 25.29 -4.56 5.64
N CYS A 317 25.62 -3.59 4.75
CA CYS A 317 26.95 -2.97 4.75
C CYS A 317 27.04 -1.73 5.63
N ILE A 318 25.96 -1.00 5.87
CA ILE A 318 26.01 0.29 6.56
C ILE A 318 25.19 0.25 7.87
N VAL A 319 23.88 -0.02 7.76
CA VAL A 319 22.96 0.19 8.88
C VAL A 319 23.18 -0.85 9.99
N TYR A 320 23.25 -2.12 9.64
CA TYR A 320 23.41 -3.21 10.60
C TYR A 320 24.70 -3.10 11.42
N PRO A 321 25.91 -2.94 10.82
CA PRO A 321 27.14 -2.77 11.61
C PRO A 321 27.11 -1.52 12.48
N ALA A 322 26.56 -0.43 11.97
CA ALA A 322 26.46 0.82 12.71
C ALA A 322 25.57 0.71 13.95
N LEU A 323 24.42 0.04 13.82
CA LEU A 323 23.53 -0.23 14.95
C LEU A 323 24.21 -1.11 16.01
N LEU A 324 24.91 -2.17 15.59
CA LEU A 324 25.63 -3.03 16.52
C LEU A 324 26.70 -2.27 17.32
N LEU A 325 27.48 -1.42 16.65
CA LEU A 325 28.49 -0.57 17.31
C LEU A 325 27.84 0.40 18.29
N THR A 326 26.72 1.00 17.91
CA THR A 326 25.99 1.95 18.77
C THR A 326 25.43 1.27 20.01
N TYR A 327 24.75 0.13 19.87
CA TYR A 327 24.20 -0.60 21.01
C TYR A 327 25.30 -1.17 21.92
N ALA A 328 26.39 -1.70 21.36
CA ALA A 328 27.52 -2.17 22.11
C ALA A 328 28.19 -1.04 22.93
N GLY A 329 28.39 0.13 22.30
CA GLY A 329 28.96 1.30 22.97
C GLY A 329 28.06 1.86 24.05
N GLN A 330 26.75 1.90 23.83
CA GLN A 330 25.78 2.32 24.83
C GLN A 330 25.78 1.34 26.03
N ALA A 331 25.75 0.03 25.77
CA ALA A 331 25.82 -0.99 26.80
C ALA A 331 27.14 -0.93 27.58
N ALA A 332 28.28 -0.71 26.92
CA ALA A 332 29.59 -0.52 27.56
C ALA A 332 29.59 0.71 28.48
N TYR A 333 29.00 1.82 28.06
CA TYR A 333 28.86 3.02 28.88
C TYR A 333 27.99 2.77 30.11
N ILE A 334 26.81 2.15 29.93
CA ILE A 334 25.90 1.82 31.05
C ILE A 334 26.57 0.85 32.04
N SER A 335 27.29 -0.15 31.53
CA SER A 335 28.06 -1.10 32.36
C SER A 335 29.06 -0.40 33.30
N ARG A 336 29.78 0.58 32.78
CA ARG A 336 30.82 1.32 33.53
C ARG A 336 30.24 2.31 34.55
N HIS A 337 29.10 2.94 34.23
CA HIS A 337 28.49 3.99 35.05
C HIS A 337 27.23 3.49 35.77
N PHE A 338 27.11 2.22 35.99
CA PHE A 338 25.96 1.60 36.62
C PHE A 338 25.62 2.24 37.99
N GLY A 339 24.35 2.63 38.15
CA GLY A 339 23.84 3.26 39.35
C GLY A 339 23.82 4.78 39.37
N ALA A 340 24.31 5.45 38.29
CA ALA A 340 24.14 6.88 38.11
C ALA A 340 22.76 7.21 37.49
N ASP A 341 22.22 8.38 37.80
CA ASP A 341 20.97 8.87 37.19
C ASP A 341 21.14 9.14 35.69
N ASP A 342 20.06 8.88 34.93
CA ASP A 342 19.97 9.18 33.49
C ASP A 342 20.94 8.39 32.56
N VAL A 343 21.66 7.37 33.04
CA VAL A 343 22.69 6.62 32.28
C VAL A 343 22.10 5.91 31.04
N PHE A 344 20.84 5.55 31.07
CA PHE A 344 20.18 4.82 30.01
C PHE A 344 19.89 5.67 28.74
N HIS A 345 20.06 6.98 28.83
CA HIS A 345 19.86 7.85 27.68
C HIS A 345 21.14 7.97 26.83
N LEU A 346 21.01 7.76 25.51
CA LEU A 346 22.12 7.82 24.57
C LEU A 346 22.93 9.15 24.64
N SER A 347 22.26 10.28 24.94
CA SER A 347 22.89 11.58 25.09
C SER A 347 23.95 11.64 26.19
N GLU A 348 23.81 10.84 27.25
CA GLU A 348 24.74 10.84 28.37
C GLU A 348 26.02 10.05 28.06
N SER A 349 25.99 9.10 27.14
CA SER A 349 27.14 8.30 26.72
C SER A 349 28.20 9.11 25.94
N ILE A 350 27.92 10.39 25.61
CA ILE A 350 28.83 11.26 24.86
C ILE A 350 29.74 12.06 25.83
N PRO A 351 31.05 11.92 25.73
CA PRO A 351 31.99 12.43 26.76
C PRO A 351 32.13 13.96 26.81
N ASN A 352 31.92 14.65 25.69
CA ASN A 352 32.13 16.11 25.57
C ASN A 352 30.81 16.86 25.57
N ARG A 353 30.67 17.90 26.41
CA ARG A 353 29.45 18.73 26.48
C ARG A 353 29.09 19.42 25.17
N ILE A 354 30.07 19.91 24.40
CA ILE A 354 29.82 20.54 23.10
C ILE A 354 29.22 19.51 22.15
N LEU A 355 29.76 18.30 22.14
CA LEU A 355 29.25 17.20 21.31
C LEU A 355 27.87 16.71 21.77
N GLN A 356 27.55 16.77 23.07
CA GLN A 356 26.20 16.49 23.59
C GLN A 356 25.17 17.50 23.06
N HIS A 357 25.53 18.79 22.94
CA HIS A 357 24.65 19.79 22.36
C HIS A 357 24.46 19.57 20.85
N ALA A 358 25.54 19.30 20.12
CA ALA A 358 25.47 18.95 18.71
C ALA A 358 24.62 17.70 18.45
N PHE A 359 24.78 16.68 19.32
CA PHE A 359 23.96 15.47 19.30
C PHE A 359 22.47 15.76 19.50
N ALA A 360 22.12 16.62 20.47
CA ALA A 360 20.72 16.97 20.74
C ALA A 360 20.04 17.62 19.52
N VAL A 361 20.76 18.49 18.80
CA VAL A 361 20.25 19.10 17.57
C VAL A 361 20.14 18.06 16.45
N LEU A 362 21.20 17.27 16.23
CA LEU A 362 21.22 16.26 15.17
C LEU A 362 20.17 15.17 15.40
N SER A 363 19.89 14.77 16.67
CA SER A 363 18.88 13.79 17.02
C SER A 363 17.46 14.24 16.67
N ILE A 364 17.16 15.55 16.75
CA ILE A 364 15.87 16.10 16.34
C ILE A 364 15.66 15.92 14.83
N PHE A 365 16.65 16.29 14.04
CA PHE A 365 16.58 16.12 12.59
C PHE A 365 16.49 14.62 12.21
N ALA A 366 17.31 13.77 12.85
CA ALA A 366 17.27 12.34 12.62
C ALA A 366 15.91 11.73 12.98
N SER A 367 15.29 12.15 14.10
CA SER A 367 13.97 11.68 14.54
C SER A 367 12.85 12.13 13.62
N ALA A 368 12.90 13.37 13.13
CA ALA A 368 11.93 13.86 12.14
C ALA A 368 12.02 13.04 10.84
N ILE A 369 13.24 12.77 10.37
CA ILE A 369 13.47 11.95 9.18
C ILE A 369 13.06 10.48 9.42
N GLY A 370 13.39 9.93 10.58
CA GLY A 370 13.02 8.56 10.96
C GLY A 370 11.51 8.35 11.03
N SER A 371 10.77 9.37 11.44
CA SER A 371 9.30 9.35 11.45
C SER A 371 8.71 9.33 10.03
N GLN A 372 9.40 9.92 9.08
CA GLN A 372 8.97 9.95 7.67
C GLN A 372 8.76 8.57 7.08
N ALA A 373 9.70 7.64 7.31
CA ALA A 373 9.64 6.29 6.80
C ALA A 373 8.35 5.55 7.19
N THR A 374 7.90 5.74 8.43
CA THR A 374 6.69 5.06 8.91
C THR A 374 5.42 5.71 8.37
N ILE A 375 5.42 7.02 8.21
CA ILE A 375 4.28 7.76 7.64
C ILE A 375 4.08 7.36 6.17
N THR A 376 5.17 7.28 5.39
CA THR A 376 5.11 6.87 3.98
C THR A 376 4.69 5.41 3.83
N ALA A 377 5.19 4.51 4.68
CA ALA A 377 4.73 3.12 4.73
C ALA A 377 3.22 3.04 5.03
N GLY A 378 2.71 3.87 5.96
CA GLY A 378 1.27 3.99 6.23
C GLY A 378 0.47 4.43 5.01
N PHE A 379 0.94 5.43 4.26
CA PHE A 379 0.27 5.87 3.02
C PHE A 379 0.27 4.79 1.94
N SER A 380 1.38 4.07 1.77
CA SER A 380 1.50 2.96 0.81
C SER A 380 0.48 1.85 1.13
N ILE A 381 0.38 1.45 2.40
CA ILE A 381 -0.60 0.43 2.83
C ILE A 381 -2.04 0.93 2.65
N ILE A 382 -2.34 2.19 2.95
CA ILE A 382 -3.69 2.76 2.73
C ILE A 382 -4.05 2.74 1.24
N ASN A 383 -3.11 3.10 0.37
CA ASN A 383 -3.31 3.05 -1.08
C ASN A 383 -3.61 1.61 -1.56
N GLN A 384 -2.84 0.62 -1.09
CA GLN A 384 -3.08 -0.79 -1.38
C GLN A 384 -4.45 -1.26 -0.85
N CYS A 385 -4.84 -0.86 0.37
CA CYS A 385 -6.15 -1.20 0.94
C CYS A 385 -7.30 -0.56 0.18
N GLN A 386 -7.15 0.69 -0.27
CA GLN A 386 -8.15 1.39 -1.09
C GLN A 386 -8.32 0.72 -2.45
N ALA A 387 -7.20 0.36 -3.10
CA ALA A 387 -7.24 -0.31 -4.39
C ALA A 387 -7.91 -1.69 -4.34
N LEU A 388 -7.98 -2.32 -3.18
CA LEU A 388 -8.62 -3.61 -2.95
C LEU A 388 -9.99 -3.50 -2.23
N ASP A 389 -10.62 -2.32 -2.28
CA ASP A 389 -11.93 -2.04 -1.68
C ASP A 389 -12.01 -2.36 -0.16
N CYS A 390 -10.89 -2.22 0.54
CA CYS A 390 -10.79 -2.45 1.98
C CYS A 390 -10.66 -1.15 2.79
N PHE A 391 -10.63 0.02 2.14
CA PHE A 391 -10.51 1.32 2.80
C PHE A 391 -11.35 2.37 2.06
N PRO A 392 -11.92 3.37 2.77
CA PRO A 392 -12.71 4.44 2.14
C PRO A 392 -11.94 5.19 1.04
N ARG A 393 -12.65 5.75 0.07
CA ARG A 393 -12.08 6.50 -1.05
C ARG A 393 -11.50 7.82 -0.57
N VAL A 394 -10.19 7.89 -0.42
CA VAL A 394 -9.43 9.08 -0.04
C VAL A 394 -8.62 9.60 -1.22
N LYS A 395 -8.23 10.88 -1.17
CA LYS A 395 -7.41 11.47 -2.22
C LYS A 395 -5.97 10.90 -2.13
N VAL A 396 -5.54 10.19 -3.15
CA VAL A 396 -4.15 9.75 -3.32
C VAL A 396 -3.46 10.67 -4.33
N VAL A 397 -2.30 11.20 -3.98
CA VAL A 397 -1.48 12.07 -4.82
C VAL A 397 -0.14 11.38 -5.06
N HIS A 398 0.17 11.08 -6.31
CA HIS A 398 1.50 10.59 -6.69
C HIS A 398 2.49 11.74 -6.69
N THR A 399 3.56 11.62 -5.92
CA THR A 399 4.55 12.69 -5.72
C THR A 399 5.72 12.63 -6.70
N SER A 400 5.87 11.53 -7.43
CA SER A 400 6.93 11.32 -8.42
C SER A 400 6.37 10.74 -9.72
N GLU A 401 6.76 11.32 -10.85
CA GLU A 401 6.45 10.78 -12.19
C GLU A 401 7.28 9.54 -12.55
N LYS A 402 8.43 9.35 -11.88
CA LYS A 402 9.37 8.26 -12.19
C LYS A 402 9.18 7.01 -11.35
N ILE A 403 8.65 7.16 -10.14
CA ILE A 403 8.47 6.08 -9.16
C ILE A 403 7.02 6.10 -8.73
N HIS A 404 6.21 5.22 -9.30
CA HIS A 404 4.75 5.16 -9.06
C HIS A 404 4.38 4.82 -7.60
N GLY A 405 5.25 4.13 -6.87
CA GLY A 405 5.03 3.78 -5.47
C GLY A 405 5.06 4.94 -4.47
N GLN A 406 5.51 6.14 -4.88
CA GLN A 406 5.57 7.31 -3.99
C GLN A 406 4.23 8.03 -3.92
N VAL A 407 3.45 7.69 -2.91
CA VAL A 407 2.10 8.23 -2.68
C VAL A 407 2.03 9.15 -1.46
N TYR A 408 1.16 10.15 -1.54
CA TYR A 408 0.81 11.05 -0.45
C TYR A 408 -0.71 11.10 -0.29
N VAL A 409 -1.21 10.91 0.92
CA VAL A 409 -2.64 10.91 1.24
C VAL A 409 -2.94 12.09 2.18
N PRO A 410 -3.42 13.25 1.67
CA PRO A 410 -3.61 14.46 2.46
C PRO A 410 -4.50 14.27 3.67
N ASP A 411 -5.63 13.58 3.50
CA ASP A 411 -6.64 13.38 4.54
C ASP A 411 -6.06 12.58 5.72
N MET A 412 -5.36 11.49 5.40
CA MET A 412 -4.72 10.65 6.41
C MET A 412 -3.53 11.33 7.06
N ASN A 413 -2.82 12.19 6.34
CA ASN A 413 -1.71 12.97 6.90
C ASN A 413 -2.18 13.87 8.06
N TRP A 414 -3.31 14.56 7.90
CA TRP A 414 -3.89 15.37 8.97
C TRP A 414 -4.40 14.53 10.13
N ILE A 415 -5.01 13.38 9.84
CA ILE A 415 -5.46 12.43 10.86
C ILE A 415 -4.26 11.92 11.68
N PHE A 416 -3.18 11.50 11.02
CA PHE A 416 -1.95 11.05 11.70
C PHE A 416 -1.33 12.15 12.54
N MET A 417 -1.32 13.40 12.06
CA MET A 417 -0.85 14.55 12.84
C MET A 417 -1.64 14.70 14.15
N VAL A 418 -2.96 14.74 14.06
CA VAL A 418 -3.83 14.91 15.23
C VAL A 418 -3.65 13.73 16.20
N LEU A 419 -3.62 12.49 15.69
CA LEU A 419 -3.40 11.29 16.51
C LEU A 419 -2.03 11.32 17.17
N SER A 420 -0.95 11.64 16.44
CA SER A 420 0.41 11.69 17.00
C SER A 420 0.52 12.75 18.10
N ILE A 421 -0.09 13.92 17.93
CA ILE A 421 -0.10 14.97 18.95
C ILE A 421 -0.93 14.53 20.17
N ALA A 422 -2.12 13.97 19.96
CA ALA A 422 -2.99 13.48 21.04
C ALA A 422 -2.28 12.38 21.85
N ILE A 423 -1.60 11.45 21.18
CA ILE A 423 -0.82 10.39 21.80
C ILE A 423 0.37 10.95 22.59
N THR A 424 1.10 11.94 22.04
CA THR A 424 2.24 12.58 22.71
C THR A 424 1.79 13.29 24.00
N ILE A 425 0.63 13.96 23.96
CA ILE A 425 0.07 14.65 25.14
C ILE A 425 -0.49 13.63 26.15
N GLY A 426 -1.14 12.57 25.69
CA GLY A 426 -1.75 11.55 26.56
C GLY A 426 -0.77 10.61 27.22
N LEU A 427 0.27 10.20 26.47
CA LEU A 427 1.31 9.27 26.89
C LEU A 427 2.66 10.00 26.96
N HIS A 428 2.82 10.95 27.87
CA HIS A 428 4.01 11.81 27.97
C HIS A 428 5.30 11.11 28.41
N ASP A 429 5.27 9.79 28.59
CA ASP A 429 6.43 8.98 28.99
C ASP A 429 6.91 8.07 27.85
N ILE A 430 8.21 8.11 27.52
CA ILE A 430 8.86 7.30 26.50
C ILE A 430 8.65 5.80 26.73
N SER A 431 8.65 5.37 28.02
CA SER A 431 8.42 3.96 28.37
C SER A 431 7.01 3.50 27.98
N GLN A 432 5.98 4.34 28.18
CA GLN A 432 4.60 4.03 27.81
C GLN A 432 4.42 3.96 26.30
N LEU A 433 4.95 4.95 25.58
CA LEU A 433 4.95 4.97 24.11
C LEU A 433 5.71 3.77 23.53
N GLY A 434 6.83 3.41 24.15
CA GLY A 434 7.62 2.24 23.75
C GLY A 434 6.83 0.93 23.82
N LYS A 435 5.99 0.75 24.84
CA LYS A 435 5.14 -0.46 24.98
C LYS A 435 4.06 -0.51 23.91
N ALA A 436 3.42 0.63 23.58
CA ALA A 436 2.44 0.70 22.51
C ALA A 436 3.08 0.39 21.14
N THR A 437 4.20 1.04 20.84
CA THR A 437 4.95 0.82 19.59
C THR A 437 5.49 -0.61 19.49
N GLY A 438 6.03 -1.16 20.59
CA GLY A 438 6.52 -2.55 20.63
C GLY A 438 5.42 -3.57 20.34
N LEU A 439 4.21 -3.35 20.85
CA LEU A 439 3.05 -4.21 20.54
C LEU A 439 2.63 -4.10 19.07
N ALA A 440 2.62 -2.89 18.48
CA ALA A 440 2.29 -2.69 17.07
C ALA A 440 3.28 -3.43 16.15
N VAL A 441 4.57 -3.27 16.44
CA VAL A 441 5.66 -3.89 15.67
C VAL A 441 5.59 -5.43 15.73
N THR A 442 5.44 -6.00 16.93
CA THR A 442 5.38 -7.46 17.10
C THR A 442 4.15 -8.08 16.46
N ALA A 443 3.00 -7.40 16.54
CA ALA A 443 1.77 -7.87 15.90
C ALA A 443 1.90 -7.84 14.37
N GLY A 444 2.45 -6.77 13.79
CA GLY A 444 2.73 -6.68 12.36
C GLY A 444 3.68 -7.80 11.89
N MET A 445 4.77 -8.02 12.63
CA MET A 445 5.74 -9.08 12.31
C MET A 445 5.15 -10.49 12.34
N LEU A 446 4.29 -10.80 13.31
CA LEU A 446 3.60 -12.09 13.38
C LEU A 446 2.68 -12.31 12.17
N VAL A 447 1.96 -11.27 11.75
CA VAL A 447 1.12 -11.32 10.54
C VAL A 447 1.99 -11.61 9.32
N THR A 448 3.09 -10.87 9.16
CA THR A 448 4.02 -11.08 8.03
C THR A 448 4.63 -12.49 8.08
N THR A 449 4.98 -13.02 9.24
CA THR A 449 5.48 -14.40 9.38
C THR A 449 4.45 -15.43 8.95
N PHE A 450 3.19 -15.23 9.35
CA PHE A 450 2.09 -16.12 8.96
C PHE A 450 1.84 -16.07 7.45
N LEU A 451 1.66 -14.89 6.86
CA LEU A 451 1.46 -14.72 5.42
C LEU A 451 2.64 -15.26 4.62
N MET A 452 3.88 -14.99 5.09
CA MET A 452 5.08 -15.49 4.43
C MET A 452 5.19 -17.02 4.47
N SER A 453 4.76 -17.67 5.53
CA SER A 453 4.71 -19.13 5.60
C SER A 453 3.78 -19.72 4.53
N LEU A 454 2.66 -19.05 4.24
CA LEU A 454 1.76 -19.43 3.16
C LEU A 454 2.38 -19.16 1.78
N VAL A 455 3.08 -18.04 1.61
CA VAL A 455 3.81 -17.72 0.36
C VAL A 455 4.88 -18.75 0.06
N ILE A 456 5.63 -19.22 1.05
CA ILE A 456 6.64 -20.28 0.89
C ILE A 456 6.00 -21.56 0.35
N THR A 457 4.80 -21.92 0.83
CA THR A 457 4.10 -23.14 0.42
C THR A 457 3.40 -22.98 -0.93
N LEU A 458 2.68 -21.86 -1.16
CA LEU A 458 1.78 -21.70 -2.30
C LEU A 458 2.46 -21.06 -3.50
N TYR A 459 3.28 -20.05 -3.29
CA TYR A 459 3.94 -19.30 -4.37
C TYR A 459 5.33 -19.85 -4.72
N TRP A 460 6.14 -20.15 -3.69
CA TRP A 460 7.47 -20.71 -3.91
C TRP A 460 7.46 -22.23 -4.06
N GLU A 461 6.30 -22.87 -3.93
CA GLU A 461 6.08 -24.32 -4.08
C GLU A 461 7.08 -25.19 -3.28
N LYS A 462 7.52 -24.69 -2.11
CA LYS A 462 8.42 -25.42 -1.23
C LYS A 462 7.67 -26.40 -0.34
N ASN A 463 8.39 -27.41 0.17
CA ASN A 463 7.84 -28.41 1.06
C ASN A 463 7.19 -27.76 2.28
N LEU A 464 6.04 -28.28 2.70
CA LEU A 464 5.31 -27.83 3.90
C LEU A 464 6.20 -27.83 5.15
N SER A 465 7.17 -28.74 5.24
CA SER A 465 8.14 -28.80 6.36
C SER A 465 9.00 -27.55 6.46
N ILE A 466 9.43 -26.95 5.33
CA ILE A 466 10.22 -25.72 5.31
C ILE A 466 9.37 -24.54 5.80
N SER A 467 8.14 -24.45 5.33
CA SER A 467 7.17 -23.44 5.75
C SER A 467 6.86 -23.56 7.25
N ALA A 468 6.59 -24.77 7.72
CA ALA A 468 6.35 -25.04 9.14
C ALA A 468 7.58 -24.71 10.00
N CYS A 469 8.78 -25.06 9.56
CA CYS A 469 10.02 -24.70 10.25
C CYS A 469 10.19 -23.17 10.31
N PHE A 470 9.92 -22.46 9.22
CA PHE A 470 9.96 -21.00 9.19
C PHE A 470 8.95 -20.38 10.17
N LEU A 471 7.70 -20.85 10.13
CA LEU A 471 6.63 -20.37 11.01
C LEU A 471 6.94 -20.65 12.50
N LEU A 472 7.39 -21.86 12.82
CA LEU A 472 7.69 -22.24 14.19
C LEU A 472 8.93 -21.49 14.72
N PHE A 473 9.98 -21.36 13.92
CA PHE A 473 11.22 -20.70 14.37
C PHE A 473 11.00 -19.19 14.57
N PHE A 474 10.59 -18.47 13.55
CA PHE A 474 10.38 -17.01 13.67
C PHE A 474 9.14 -16.68 14.48
N GLY A 475 8.05 -17.41 14.29
CA GLY A 475 6.81 -17.21 15.03
C GLY A 475 6.93 -17.42 16.53
N SER A 476 7.74 -18.38 17.00
CA SER A 476 7.98 -18.58 18.45
C SER A 476 8.73 -17.41 19.08
N ILE A 477 9.74 -16.86 18.38
CA ILE A 477 10.49 -15.69 18.85
C ILE A 477 9.59 -14.46 18.91
N GLU A 478 8.82 -14.23 17.86
CA GLU A 478 7.89 -13.09 17.78
C GLU A 478 6.71 -13.22 18.74
N ALA A 479 6.20 -14.42 18.97
CA ALA A 479 5.19 -14.69 19.99
C ALA A 479 5.72 -14.41 21.40
N MET A 480 6.97 -14.75 21.70
CA MET A 480 7.61 -14.38 22.95
C MET A 480 7.65 -12.85 23.13
N TYR A 481 8.01 -12.10 22.10
CA TYR A 481 7.98 -10.63 22.14
C TYR A 481 6.56 -10.07 22.25
N MET A 482 5.59 -10.70 21.59
CA MET A 482 4.18 -10.32 21.71
C MET A 482 3.69 -10.43 23.14
N VAL A 483 3.97 -11.56 23.81
CA VAL A 483 3.63 -11.77 25.23
C VAL A 483 4.32 -10.72 26.11
N ALA A 484 5.61 -10.43 25.86
CA ALA A 484 6.34 -9.40 26.60
C ALA A 484 5.69 -8.01 26.44
N SER A 485 5.28 -7.64 25.21
CA SER A 485 4.64 -6.36 24.94
C SER A 485 3.24 -6.27 25.55
N LEU A 486 2.48 -7.38 25.58
CA LEU A 486 1.16 -7.45 26.22
C LEU A 486 1.22 -7.28 27.74
N MET A 487 2.32 -7.70 28.40
CA MET A 487 2.51 -7.43 29.84
C MET A 487 2.58 -5.92 30.18
N GLY A 488 2.90 -5.09 29.16
CA GLY A 488 2.83 -3.63 29.25
C GLY A 488 1.45 -3.01 29.01
N PHE A 489 0.38 -3.82 28.89
CA PHE A 489 -0.93 -3.36 28.47
C PHE A 489 -1.44 -2.15 29.26
N PHE A 490 -1.55 -2.24 30.57
CA PHE A 490 -2.03 -1.15 31.43
C PHE A 490 -1.05 0.02 31.55
N ARG A 491 0.16 -0.10 31.03
CA ARG A 491 1.22 0.92 31.09
C ARG A 491 1.47 1.61 29.75
N GLY A 492 0.45 1.74 28.89
CA GLY A 492 0.53 2.47 27.64
C GLY A 492 0.10 1.69 26.39
N ALA A 493 0.23 0.36 26.34
CA ALA A 493 -0.13 -0.44 25.17
C ALA A 493 -1.63 -0.44 24.85
N TRP A 494 -2.51 -0.05 25.80
CA TRP A 494 -3.95 0.14 25.59
C TRP A 494 -4.27 1.15 24.47
N CYS A 495 -3.41 2.15 24.28
CA CYS A 495 -3.56 3.16 23.24
C CYS A 495 -3.56 2.53 21.84
N LEU A 496 -2.66 1.58 21.59
CA LEU A 496 -2.64 0.84 20.32
C LEU A 496 -3.95 0.08 20.09
N ILE A 497 -4.53 -0.51 21.13
CA ILE A 497 -5.76 -1.29 20.97
C ILE A 497 -6.93 -0.39 20.56
N ILE A 498 -6.99 0.83 21.09
CA ILE A 498 -7.98 1.82 20.64
C ILE A 498 -7.77 2.15 19.16
N LEU A 499 -6.52 2.43 18.73
CA LEU A 499 -6.20 2.71 17.34
C LEU A 499 -6.53 1.51 16.44
N PHE A 500 -6.20 0.31 16.90
CA PHE A 500 -6.53 -0.93 16.19
C PHE A 500 -8.03 -1.08 15.95
N PHE A 501 -8.85 -0.96 16.99
CA PHE A 501 -10.30 -1.06 16.85
C PHE A 501 -10.88 0.06 15.98
N LEU A 502 -10.33 1.27 16.05
CA LEU A 502 -10.73 2.39 15.22
C LEU A 502 -10.51 2.05 13.72
N PHE A 503 -9.27 1.72 13.33
CA PHE A 503 -8.96 1.43 11.93
C PHE A 503 -9.60 0.12 11.45
N MET A 504 -9.65 -0.92 12.30
CA MET A 504 -10.32 -2.18 11.95
C MET A 504 -11.81 -1.98 11.71
N THR A 505 -12.49 -1.16 12.52
CA THR A 505 -13.91 -0.84 12.32
C THR A 505 -14.12 -0.12 10.98
N VAL A 506 -13.27 0.85 10.67
CA VAL A 506 -13.33 1.57 9.37
C VAL A 506 -13.16 0.58 8.21
N MET A 507 -12.13 -0.25 8.24
CA MET A 507 -11.80 -1.17 7.14
C MET A 507 -12.85 -2.28 6.99
N VAL A 508 -13.28 -2.90 8.08
CA VAL A 508 -14.29 -3.96 8.04
C VAL A 508 -15.64 -3.43 7.61
N SER A 509 -16.04 -2.25 8.11
CA SER A 509 -17.32 -1.64 7.73
C SER A 509 -17.34 -1.26 6.25
N TRP A 510 -16.24 -0.70 5.75
CA TRP A 510 -16.12 -0.35 4.33
C TRP A 510 -16.20 -1.58 3.44
N HIS A 511 -15.37 -2.59 3.70
CA HIS A 511 -15.37 -3.85 2.94
C HIS A 511 -16.74 -4.56 3.00
N TYR A 512 -17.34 -4.65 4.19
CA TYR A 512 -18.66 -5.27 4.36
C TYR A 512 -19.74 -4.55 3.55
N GLY A 513 -19.75 -3.20 3.61
CA GLY A 513 -20.71 -2.40 2.87
C GLY A 513 -20.55 -2.53 1.36
N THR A 514 -19.31 -2.48 0.86
CA THR A 514 -19.00 -2.65 -0.56
C THR A 514 -19.41 -4.03 -1.08
N VAL A 515 -19.08 -5.10 -0.34
CA VAL A 515 -19.48 -6.47 -0.72
C VAL A 515 -21.00 -6.62 -0.73
N LYS A 516 -21.70 -6.07 0.26
CA LYS A 516 -23.16 -6.15 0.33
C LYS A 516 -23.87 -5.35 -0.76
N LYS A 517 -23.31 -4.17 -1.11
CA LYS A 517 -23.77 -3.39 -2.26
C LYS A 517 -23.65 -4.19 -3.54
N TYR A 518 -22.47 -4.78 -3.77
CA TYR A 518 -22.21 -5.60 -4.95
C TYR A 518 -23.13 -6.85 -5.02
N GLU A 519 -23.28 -7.60 -3.92
CA GLU A 519 -24.17 -8.76 -3.85
C GLU A 519 -25.62 -8.36 -4.23
N PHE A 520 -26.11 -7.23 -3.71
CA PHE A 520 -27.43 -6.73 -4.02
C PHE A 520 -27.58 -6.35 -5.50
N ASP A 521 -26.60 -5.65 -6.05
CA ASP A 521 -26.61 -5.25 -7.46
C ASP A 521 -26.61 -6.47 -8.40
N VAL A 522 -25.87 -7.54 -8.04
CA VAL A 522 -25.84 -8.80 -8.80
C VAL A 522 -27.17 -9.58 -8.71
N GLU A 523 -27.79 -9.62 -7.53
CA GLU A 523 -29.07 -10.30 -7.32
C GLU A 523 -30.22 -9.60 -8.07
N ASN A 524 -30.17 -8.28 -8.18
CA ASN A 524 -31.22 -7.46 -8.81
C ASN A 524 -30.90 -7.05 -10.26
N LYS A 525 -29.88 -7.64 -10.88
CA LYS A 525 -29.56 -7.39 -12.29
C LYS A 525 -30.71 -7.81 -13.19
N VAL A 526 -30.94 -7.06 -14.26
CA VAL A 526 -31.97 -7.35 -15.25
C VAL A 526 -31.35 -8.05 -16.46
N SER A 527 -32.09 -8.98 -17.09
CA SER A 527 -31.62 -9.67 -18.28
C SER A 527 -31.58 -8.73 -19.50
N ILE A 528 -30.74 -9.09 -20.47
CA ILE A 528 -30.62 -8.33 -21.74
C ILE A 528 -31.92 -8.44 -22.52
N GLU A 529 -32.60 -9.57 -22.48
CA GLU A 529 -33.88 -9.82 -23.13
C GLU A 529 -34.94 -8.79 -22.72
N TRP A 530 -34.92 -8.41 -21.42
CA TRP A 530 -35.82 -7.37 -20.93
C TRP A 530 -35.68 -6.04 -21.73
N LEU A 531 -34.47 -5.62 -22.06
CA LEU A 531 -34.21 -4.38 -22.79
C LEU A 531 -34.61 -4.52 -24.26
N THR A 532 -34.42 -5.70 -24.87
CA THR A 532 -34.75 -5.96 -26.27
C THR A 532 -36.25 -6.13 -26.50
N ASP A 533 -36.95 -6.77 -25.58
CA ASP A 533 -38.39 -7.06 -25.70
C ASP A 533 -39.25 -5.87 -25.33
N TYR A 534 -38.84 -5.08 -24.34
CA TYR A 534 -39.58 -3.90 -23.88
C TYR A 534 -39.36 -2.65 -24.74
N SER A 535 -38.22 -2.52 -25.44
CA SER A 535 -37.88 -1.32 -26.21
C SER A 535 -38.91 -0.95 -27.28
N PRO A 536 -39.49 -1.92 -28.08
CA PRO A 536 -40.52 -1.60 -29.04
C PRO A 536 -41.89 -1.30 -28.43
N GLY A 537 -42.20 -1.88 -27.26
CA GLY A 537 -43.52 -1.78 -26.62
C GLY A 537 -43.73 -0.55 -25.77
N LEU A 538 -42.66 0.02 -25.18
CA LEU A 538 -42.72 1.20 -24.31
C LEU A 538 -42.63 2.55 -25.02
N GLY A 539 -42.46 2.58 -26.36
CA GLY A 539 -42.28 3.85 -27.10
C GLY A 539 -40.98 4.57 -26.72
N VAL A 540 -39.93 3.80 -26.33
CA VAL A 540 -38.65 4.36 -25.92
C VAL A 540 -37.96 5.03 -27.11
N SER A 541 -37.65 6.33 -26.99
CA SER A 541 -36.97 7.08 -28.02
C SER A 541 -35.45 6.99 -27.90
N ARG A 542 -34.75 6.90 -29.04
CA ARG A 542 -33.30 6.98 -29.10
C ARG A 542 -32.84 8.40 -29.38
N VAL A 543 -32.03 8.94 -28.47
CA VAL A 543 -31.46 10.29 -28.57
C VAL A 543 -30.09 10.20 -29.25
N PRO A 544 -29.73 11.11 -30.17
CA PRO A 544 -28.38 11.15 -30.71
C PRO A 544 -27.31 11.27 -29.61
N GLY A 545 -26.23 10.54 -29.78
CA GLY A 545 -25.12 10.59 -28.83
C GLY A 545 -24.73 9.24 -28.25
N ILE A 546 -23.68 9.25 -27.38
CA ILE A 546 -23.15 8.09 -26.67
C ILE A 546 -23.49 8.23 -25.18
N GLY A 547 -24.14 7.23 -24.60
CA GLY A 547 -24.40 7.12 -23.18
C GLY A 547 -23.39 6.18 -22.50
N PHE A 548 -22.55 6.71 -21.61
CA PHE A 548 -21.69 5.92 -20.73
C PHE A 548 -22.44 5.61 -19.44
N ILE A 549 -22.66 4.33 -19.15
CA ILE A 549 -23.36 3.87 -17.95
C ILE A 549 -22.35 3.21 -17.02
N TYR A 550 -22.02 3.89 -15.94
CA TYR A 550 -21.07 3.39 -14.95
C TYR A 550 -21.78 2.47 -13.95
N SER A 551 -21.25 1.26 -13.79
CA SER A 551 -21.83 0.22 -12.95
C SER A 551 -20.74 -0.70 -12.41
N ASP A 552 -20.92 -1.20 -11.19
CA ASP A 552 -20.02 -2.17 -10.55
C ASP A 552 -20.28 -3.61 -11.06
N ILE A 553 -21.34 -3.85 -11.87
CA ILE A 553 -21.74 -5.16 -12.36
C ILE A 553 -21.00 -5.49 -13.66
N GLU A 554 -20.43 -6.70 -13.70
CA GLU A 554 -19.75 -7.23 -14.90
C GLU A 554 -20.70 -7.86 -15.93
N LEU A 555 -21.85 -8.37 -15.51
CA LEU A 555 -22.83 -9.08 -16.37
C LEU A 555 -24.25 -8.63 -16.10
N GLY A 556 -25.09 -8.56 -17.15
CA GLY A 556 -26.49 -8.12 -17.02
C GLY A 556 -26.62 -6.60 -17.05
N ILE A 557 -27.83 -6.10 -16.97
CA ILE A 557 -28.15 -4.67 -16.94
C ILE A 557 -28.34 -4.22 -15.50
N PRO A 558 -27.70 -3.12 -15.05
CA PRO A 558 -27.88 -2.64 -13.68
C PRO A 558 -29.33 -2.28 -13.36
N ALA A 559 -29.79 -2.62 -12.17
CA ALA A 559 -31.17 -2.35 -11.74
C ALA A 559 -31.54 -0.86 -11.82
N PHE A 560 -30.61 0.04 -11.46
CA PHE A 560 -30.83 1.48 -11.54
C PHE A 560 -31.12 1.96 -12.97
N PHE A 561 -30.49 1.34 -13.98
CA PHE A 561 -30.70 1.67 -15.38
C PHE A 561 -32.09 1.21 -15.86
N SER A 562 -32.58 0.07 -15.38
CA SER A 562 -33.95 -0.37 -15.69
C SER A 562 -34.99 0.59 -15.10
N HIS A 563 -34.78 1.03 -13.87
CA HIS A 563 -35.63 2.06 -13.23
C HIS A 563 -35.56 3.40 -13.96
N PHE A 564 -34.38 3.77 -14.44
CA PHE A 564 -34.20 4.98 -15.23
C PHE A 564 -35.03 4.93 -16.50
N ILE A 565 -34.93 3.88 -17.32
CA ILE A 565 -35.69 3.74 -18.58
C ILE A 565 -37.19 3.65 -18.32
N THR A 566 -37.62 2.99 -17.25
CA THR A 566 -39.06 2.88 -16.92
C THR A 566 -39.65 4.26 -16.59
N ASN A 567 -38.91 5.15 -15.96
CA ASN A 567 -39.37 6.48 -15.58
C ASN A 567 -39.13 7.55 -16.69
N LEU A 568 -38.05 7.40 -17.44
CA LEU A 568 -37.65 8.28 -18.54
C LEU A 568 -37.39 7.43 -19.79
N PRO A 569 -38.41 7.20 -20.63
CA PRO A 569 -38.30 6.27 -21.75
C PRO A 569 -37.50 6.87 -22.93
N ALA A 570 -36.22 7.18 -22.64
CA ALA A 570 -35.26 7.69 -23.60
C ALA A 570 -33.83 7.22 -23.27
N TYR A 571 -33.09 6.78 -24.30
CA TYR A 571 -31.67 6.47 -24.14
C TYR A 571 -30.89 6.80 -25.43
N HIS A 572 -29.55 6.89 -25.32
CA HIS A 572 -28.68 7.28 -26.42
C HIS A 572 -28.58 6.19 -27.50
N GLN A 573 -28.28 6.58 -28.73
CA GLN A 573 -28.14 5.68 -29.87
C GLN A 573 -27.09 4.60 -29.64
N VAL A 574 -25.99 4.94 -28.98
CA VAL A 574 -24.94 4.02 -28.58
C VAL A 574 -24.87 4.01 -27.05
N LEU A 575 -24.97 2.83 -26.43
CA LEU A 575 -24.84 2.62 -24.99
C LEU A 575 -23.58 1.85 -24.69
N ILE A 576 -22.80 2.34 -23.72
CA ILE A 576 -21.58 1.69 -23.27
C ILE A 576 -21.66 1.49 -21.75
N PHE A 577 -21.85 0.25 -21.32
CA PHE A 577 -21.78 -0.11 -19.91
C PHE A 577 -20.31 -0.19 -19.49
N VAL A 578 -19.86 0.67 -18.59
CA VAL A 578 -18.49 0.74 -18.11
C VAL A 578 -18.43 0.21 -16.68
N SER A 579 -17.66 -0.85 -16.48
CA SER A 579 -17.39 -1.39 -15.16
C SER A 579 -15.90 -1.22 -14.84
N LEU A 580 -15.58 -0.60 -13.71
CA LEU A 580 -14.21 -0.44 -13.24
C LEU A 580 -13.89 -1.57 -12.30
N ARG A 581 -12.79 -2.26 -12.55
CA ARG A 581 -12.37 -3.40 -11.76
C ARG A 581 -10.96 -3.24 -11.25
N SER A 582 -10.80 -3.31 -9.95
CA SER A 582 -9.50 -3.46 -9.32
C SER A 582 -9.07 -4.93 -9.35
N SER A 583 -7.85 -5.17 -9.81
CA SER A 583 -7.25 -6.51 -9.87
C SER A 583 -6.15 -6.62 -8.82
N PRO A 584 -5.96 -7.81 -8.20
CA PRO A 584 -4.86 -8.04 -7.26
C PRO A 584 -3.51 -8.20 -7.98
N ILE A 585 -3.24 -7.37 -8.98
CA ILE A 585 -1.99 -7.30 -9.74
C ILE A 585 -1.47 -5.87 -9.63
N PRO A 586 -0.17 -5.64 -9.46
CA PRO A 586 0.37 -4.29 -9.34
C PRO A 586 0.07 -3.41 -10.55
N HIS A 587 0.37 -3.89 -11.74
CA HIS A 587 0.16 -3.18 -12.99
C HIS A 587 -0.48 -4.07 -14.06
N ILE A 588 -1.43 -3.52 -14.80
CA ILE A 588 -2.05 -4.16 -15.95
C ILE A 588 -1.51 -3.52 -17.22
N SER A 589 -1.05 -4.35 -18.18
CA SER A 589 -0.58 -3.86 -19.47
C SER A 589 -1.73 -3.17 -20.22
N GLU A 590 -1.42 -2.12 -20.98
CA GLU A 590 -2.43 -1.33 -21.72
C GLU A 590 -3.31 -2.21 -22.63
N ASN A 591 -2.74 -3.26 -23.21
CA ASN A 591 -3.44 -4.19 -24.10
C ASN A 591 -4.45 -5.09 -23.39
N ARG A 592 -4.33 -5.28 -22.06
CA ARG A 592 -5.26 -6.08 -21.24
C ARG A 592 -6.16 -5.24 -20.36
N ARG A 593 -6.04 -3.91 -20.44
CA ARG A 593 -6.79 -2.98 -19.58
C ARG A 593 -8.28 -2.94 -19.96
N TYR A 594 -8.62 -3.03 -21.23
CA TYR A 594 -9.98 -2.92 -21.72
C TYR A 594 -10.47 -4.27 -22.22
N LEU A 595 -11.47 -4.85 -21.53
CA LEU A 595 -12.17 -6.04 -21.99
C LEU A 595 -13.51 -5.58 -22.56
N ILE A 596 -13.72 -5.80 -23.87
CA ILE A 596 -14.90 -5.31 -24.57
C ILE A 596 -15.73 -6.48 -25.07
N GLY A 597 -17.04 -6.36 -24.91
CA GLY A 597 -18.02 -7.30 -25.42
C GLY A 597 -19.27 -6.59 -25.92
N ARG A 598 -20.01 -7.24 -26.81
CA ARG A 598 -21.31 -6.78 -27.31
C ARG A 598 -22.42 -7.28 -26.40
N VAL A 599 -23.44 -6.46 -26.19
CA VAL A 599 -24.62 -6.78 -25.39
C VAL A 599 -25.82 -6.84 -26.31
N GLY A 600 -26.31 -8.05 -26.63
CA GLY A 600 -27.46 -8.24 -27.53
C GLY A 600 -27.14 -8.10 -29.02
N PRO A 601 -28.18 -7.97 -29.89
CA PRO A 601 -28.05 -7.88 -31.33
C PRO A 601 -27.28 -6.62 -31.80
N ARG A 602 -26.61 -6.71 -32.94
CA ARG A 602 -25.83 -5.58 -33.56
C ARG A 602 -26.66 -4.31 -33.78
N GLU A 603 -27.92 -4.43 -34.04
CA GLU A 603 -28.83 -3.32 -34.31
C GLU A 603 -29.01 -2.38 -33.11
N TYR A 604 -28.86 -2.90 -31.89
CA TYR A 604 -29.04 -2.11 -30.67
C TYR A 604 -27.83 -1.26 -30.31
N LYS A 605 -26.63 -1.54 -30.84
CA LYS A 605 -25.37 -0.80 -30.59
C LYS A 605 -25.06 -0.61 -29.11
N ILE A 606 -25.19 -1.72 -28.34
CA ILE A 606 -24.95 -1.76 -26.90
C ILE A 606 -23.65 -2.52 -26.67
N TYR A 607 -22.72 -1.88 -25.98
CA TYR A 607 -21.40 -2.46 -25.66
C TYR A 607 -21.18 -2.49 -24.17
N ARG A 608 -20.35 -3.40 -23.75
CA ARG A 608 -19.82 -3.47 -22.39
C ARG A 608 -18.32 -3.34 -22.42
N CYS A 609 -17.78 -2.50 -21.55
CA CYS A 609 -16.37 -2.31 -21.36
C CYS A 609 -16.02 -2.53 -19.88
N ILE A 610 -15.25 -3.59 -19.57
CA ILE A 610 -14.69 -3.81 -18.26
C ILE A 610 -13.26 -3.26 -18.27
N VAL A 611 -13.04 -2.20 -17.53
CA VAL A 611 -11.73 -1.57 -17.41
C VAL A 611 -11.03 -2.11 -16.17
N GLN A 612 -9.92 -2.78 -16.36
CA GLN A 612 -9.14 -3.39 -15.29
C GLN A 612 -7.98 -2.50 -14.90
N TYR A 613 -7.80 -2.29 -13.60
CA TYR A 613 -6.68 -1.56 -13.02
C TYR A 613 -5.94 -2.44 -12.01
N GLY A 614 -4.61 -2.38 -12.06
CA GLY A 614 -3.78 -2.89 -10.98
C GLY A 614 -3.81 -1.95 -9.77
N TYR A 615 -3.44 -2.45 -8.59
CA TYR A 615 -3.48 -1.63 -7.37
C TYR A 615 -2.41 -0.51 -7.32
N CYS A 616 -1.44 -0.51 -8.26
CA CYS A 616 -0.47 0.57 -8.47
C CYS A 616 -0.78 1.42 -9.72
N ASP A 617 -1.81 1.08 -10.50
CA ASP A 617 -2.17 1.83 -11.69
C ASP A 617 -2.90 3.13 -11.35
N ASN A 618 -2.58 4.20 -12.07
CA ASN A 618 -3.25 5.48 -11.96
C ASN A 618 -4.52 5.49 -12.84
N VAL A 619 -5.68 5.61 -12.21
CA VAL A 619 -6.97 5.79 -12.94
C VAL A 619 -7.04 7.17 -13.61
N ARG A 620 -6.22 8.13 -13.17
CA ARG A 620 -6.37 9.57 -13.48
C ARG A 620 -5.55 10.08 -14.66
N ASP A 621 -4.55 9.35 -15.13
CA ASP A 621 -3.57 9.89 -16.10
C ASP A 621 -4.06 9.91 -17.55
N THR A 622 -5.32 9.59 -17.79
CA THR A 622 -5.87 9.61 -19.15
C THR A 622 -6.94 10.69 -19.31
N ASP A 623 -6.50 11.91 -19.65
CA ASP A 623 -7.39 12.95 -20.23
C ASP A 623 -8.16 12.43 -21.48
N ASP A 624 -7.78 11.24 -21.96
CA ASP A 624 -8.32 10.55 -23.15
C ASP A 624 -9.05 9.23 -22.83
N PHE A 625 -9.50 9.00 -21.58
CA PHE A 625 -10.16 7.75 -21.18
C PHE A 625 -11.33 7.35 -22.10
N GLU A 626 -12.21 8.29 -22.42
CA GLU A 626 -13.33 8.08 -23.34
C GLU A 626 -12.87 7.69 -24.74
N ASN A 627 -11.81 8.37 -25.23
CA ASN A 627 -11.25 8.12 -26.54
C ASN A 627 -10.61 6.73 -26.62
N GLN A 628 -10.00 6.27 -25.55
CA GLN A 628 -9.42 4.93 -25.47
C GLN A 628 -10.51 3.86 -25.49
N ILE A 629 -11.63 4.06 -24.75
CA ILE A 629 -12.76 3.11 -24.77
C ILE A 629 -13.36 3.05 -26.18
N ILE A 630 -13.65 4.19 -26.81
CA ILE A 630 -14.23 4.24 -28.16
C ILE A 630 -13.30 3.59 -29.18
N ARG A 631 -12.00 3.87 -29.10
CA ARG A 631 -10.99 3.22 -29.95
C ARG A 631 -10.98 1.72 -29.77
N SER A 632 -10.98 1.24 -28.52
CA SER A 632 -10.96 -0.19 -28.22
C SER A 632 -12.25 -0.88 -28.70
N ILE A 633 -13.42 -0.19 -28.67
CA ILE A 633 -14.66 -0.70 -29.26
C ILE A 633 -14.54 -0.80 -30.79
N GLY A 634 -13.93 0.18 -31.45
CA GLY A 634 -13.67 0.13 -32.88
C GLY A 634 -12.77 -1.03 -33.30
N GLU A 635 -11.72 -1.27 -32.50
CA GLU A 635 -10.83 -2.41 -32.68
C GLU A 635 -11.55 -3.76 -32.46
N PHE A 636 -12.44 -3.83 -31.45
CA PHE A 636 -13.27 -5.00 -31.18
C PHE A 636 -14.22 -5.32 -32.35
N ILE A 637 -14.96 -4.33 -32.88
CA ILE A 637 -15.86 -4.52 -34.00
C ILE A 637 -15.13 -5.02 -35.26
N THR A 638 -13.94 -4.50 -35.49
CA THR A 638 -13.11 -4.92 -36.63
C THR A 638 -12.66 -6.36 -36.47
N ARG A 639 -12.21 -6.77 -35.27
CA ARG A 639 -11.79 -8.15 -34.99
C ARG A 639 -12.93 -9.16 -35.02
N GLU A 640 -14.06 -8.85 -34.41
CA GLU A 640 -15.24 -9.73 -34.41
C GLU A 640 -15.61 -10.19 -35.82
N ASN A 641 -15.40 -9.34 -36.80
CA ASN A 641 -15.68 -9.66 -38.19
C ASN A 641 -14.64 -10.60 -38.81
N TYR A 642 -13.34 -10.39 -38.54
CA TYR A 642 -12.28 -11.27 -39.03
C TYR A 642 -12.38 -12.70 -38.45
N ASP A 643 -12.73 -12.83 -37.18
CA ASP A 643 -12.91 -14.13 -36.54
C ASP A 643 -14.14 -14.86 -37.09
N TYR A 644 -15.23 -14.14 -37.43
CA TYR A 644 -16.40 -14.71 -38.05
C TYR A 644 -16.15 -15.18 -39.50
N GLU A 645 -15.34 -14.46 -40.27
CA GLU A 645 -14.94 -14.87 -41.61
C GLU A 645 -13.97 -16.06 -41.60
N ALA A 646 -13.04 -16.09 -40.65
CA ALA A 646 -12.12 -17.21 -40.45
C ALA A 646 -12.86 -18.48 -40.06
N LEU A 647 -13.90 -18.41 -39.24
CA LEU A 647 -14.78 -19.53 -38.88
C LEU A 647 -15.66 -19.96 -40.03
N ALA A 648 -16.20 -19.04 -40.81
CA ALA A 648 -17.04 -19.35 -41.99
C ALA A 648 -16.24 -19.98 -43.14
N SER A 649 -14.92 -19.71 -43.24
CA SER A 649 -14.03 -20.24 -44.27
C SER A 649 -13.42 -21.60 -43.90
N SER A 650 -13.47 -22.06 -42.65
CA SER A 650 -12.98 -23.34 -42.21
C SER A 650 -14.12 -24.37 -42.15
N GLU A 651 -14.44 -24.99 -43.27
CA GLU A 651 -15.31 -26.17 -43.29
C GLU A 651 -14.74 -27.26 -42.37
N GLY A 652 -15.42 -27.53 -41.25
CA GLY A 652 -15.34 -28.84 -40.58
C GLY A 652 -14.41 -29.00 -39.39
N LYS A 653 -13.85 -27.92 -38.75
CA LYS A 653 -13.23 -28.01 -37.41
C LYS A 653 -13.92 -27.06 -36.45
N MET A 654 -14.73 -27.68 -35.60
CA MET A 654 -15.27 -27.04 -34.40
C MET A 654 -14.07 -26.59 -33.51
N MET A 655 -13.70 -25.33 -33.60
CA MET A 655 -12.90 -24.69 -32.56
C MET A 655 -13.84 -24.37 -31.40
N ASP A 656 -13.53 -24.89 -30.24
CA ASP A 656 -14.18 -24.56 -28.98
C ASP A 656 -13.93 -23.08 -28.70
N ILE A 657 -14.77 -22.23 -29.23
CA ILE A 657 -14.94 -20.86 -28.75
C ILE A 657 -15.64 -21.05 -27.42
N GLY A 658 -15.00 -20.67 -26.33
CA GLY A 658 -15.43 -20.90 -24.96
C GLY A 658 -16.93 -20.77 -24.81
N SER A 659 -17.52 -21.76 -24.16
CA SER A 659 -18.97 -21.97 -23.99
C SER A 659 -19.71 -20.65 -23.87
N PRO A 660 -20.80 -20.42 -24.60
CA PRO A 660 -21.59 -19.22 -24.43
C PRO A 660 -22.00 -19.13 -22.97
N MET A 661 -21.65 -18.01 -22.30
CA MET A 661 -22.19 -17.72 -20.99
C MET A 661 -23.71 -17.63 -21.10
N GLU A 662 -24.42 -18.04 -20.06
CA GLU A 662 -25.88 -18.06 -19.99
C GLU A 662 -26.57 -16.74 -20.41
N ASP A 663 -25.84 -15.64 -20.48
CA ASP A 663 -26.30 -14.30 -20.88
C ASP A 663 -25.85 -13.85 -22.27
N GLY A 664 -25.31 -14.70 -23.12
CA GLY A 664 -25.00 -14.38 -24.55
C GLY A 664 -23.88 -13.36 -24.79
N ILE A 665 -23.02 -13.09 -23.83
CA ILE A 665 -21.90 -12.13 -23.94
C ILE A 665 -20.59 -12.90 -24.06
N ALA A 666 -19.91 -12.79 -25.19
CA ALA A 666 -18.53 -13.22 -25.35
C ALA A 666 -17.58 -12.05 -25.06
N LEU A 667 -16.81 -12.14 -23.97
CA LEU A 667 -15.74 -11.21 -23.67
C LEU A 667 -14.44 -11.77 -24.28
N ILE A 668 -13.88 -11.05 -25.25
CA ILE A 668 -12.64 -11.44 -25.94
C ILE A 668 -11.49 -10.60 -25.38
N PRO A 669 -10.46 -11.19 -24.75
CA PRO A 669 -9.29 -10.44 -24.33
C PRO A 669 -8.46 -10.00 -25.55
N PHE A 670 -7.91 -8.80 -25.49
CA PHE A 670 -7.06 -8.24 -26.54
C PHE A 670 -5.74 -9.03 -26.64
N LYS A 671 -5.49 -9.77 -27.70
CA LYS A 671 -4.29 -10.57 -27.90
C LYS A 671 -3.29 -9.88 -28.83
N ASP A 672 -2.05 -9.72 -28.36
CA ASP A 672 -0.92 -9.11 -29.06
C ASP A 672 -0.47 -9.91 -30.30
N ASN A 673 -1.15 -9.82 -31.42
CA ASN A 673 -0.66 -10.38 -32.66
C ASN A 673 -0.85 -9.47 -33.89
N VAL A 674 -0.68 -8.17 -33.72
CA VAL A 674 -0.47 -7.26 -34.87
C VAL A 674 0.86 -6.53 -34.71
N SER A 675 1.96 -7.29 -34.84
CA SER A 675 3.25 -6.72 -35.23
C SER A 675 3.11 -6.31 -36.71
N ASN A 676 3.33 -5.05 -37.00
CA ASN A 676 3.42 -4.37 -38.28
C ASN A 676 2.14 -3.60 -38.74
N PHE A 677 1.75 -2.62 -37.98
CA PHE A 677 1.25 -1.38 -38.59
C PHE A 677 2.13 -0.24 -38.11
N ASN A 678 2.98 0.24 -39.03
CA ASN A 678 3.88 1.37 -38.81
C ASN A 678 3.07 2.63 -38.48
N SER A 679 2.99 2.99 -37.22
CA SER A 679 2.48 4.28 -36.70
C SER A 679 3.41 5.46 -37.03
N ARG A 680 4.33 5.32 -37.96
CA ARG A 680 5.26 6.40 -38.36
C ARG A 680 4.77 7.33 -39.46
N ASP A 681 3.71 7.01 -40.20
CA ASP A 681 3.32 7.80 -41.38
C ASP A 681 2.16 8.78 -41.17
N LEU A 682 1.66 8.95 -39.94
CA LEU A 682 0.51 9.85 -39.66
C LEU A 682 0.87 11.12 -38.87
N VAL A 683 2.14 11.40 -38.61
CA VAL A 683 2.58 12.58 -37.82
C VAL A 683 3.38 13.61 -38.64
N SER A 684 3.54 13.44 -39.92
CA SER A 684 4.45 14.31 -40.71
C SER A 684 3.82 15.21 -41.76
N SER A 685 2.64 15.78 -41.57
CA SER A 685 2.16 16.76 -42.58
C SER A 685 1.39 17.96 -42.07
N GLU A 686 1.55 18.45 -40.88
CA GLU A 686 1.07 19.80 -40.55
C GLU A 686 1.84 20.46 -39.41
N SER A 687 3.11 20.83 -39.67
CA SER A 687 3.81 21.79 -38.82
C SER A 687 4.86 22.58 -39.58
N ARG A 688 4.36 23.40 -40.52
CA ARG A 688 5.14 24.54 -41.03
C ARG A 688 4.14 25.61 -41.48
N ARG A 689 3.85 26.56 -40.59
CA ARG A 689 3.66 28.00 -40.88
C ARG A 689 3.26 28.73 -39.60
N ASN A 690 4.08 29.76 -39.39
CA ASN A 690 3.88 31.01 -38.63
C ASN A 690 4.46 31.06 -37.21
N LEU A 691 5.73 31.37 -37.25
CA LEU A 691 6.33 32.31 -36.28
C LEU A 691 5.86 33.71 -36.69
N LEU A 692 5.41 34.47 -35.73
CA LEU A 692 5.55 35.91 -35.47
C LEU A 692 4.27 36.46 -34.83
N ASP A 693 4.52 37.04 -33.68
CA ASP A 693 3.85 38.12 -32.95
C ASP A 693 3.33 37.77 -31.58
N ILE A 694 4.15 38.32 -30.63
CA ILE A 694 3.75 38.55 -29.24
C ILE A 694 3.03 39.90 -29.18
N PRO A 695 1.91 40.08 -28.44
CA PRO A 695 2.09 40.78 -27.17
C PRO A 695 1.31 40.22 -25.96
N SER A 696 1.92 40.50 -24.81
CA SER A 696 1.52 40.37 -23.44
C SER A 696 0.07 40.74 -23.10
N GLY A 697 -0.63 39.85 -22.40
CA GLY A 697 -1.89 40.11 -21.74
C GLY A 697 -2.32 38.95 -20.85
N SER A 698 -2.28 39.20 -19.55
CA SER A 698 -2.67 38.28 -18.48
C SER A 698 -4.14 37.84 -18.60
N GLY A 699 -4.37 36.54 -18.78
CA GLY A 699 -5.68 35.91 -18.72
C GLY A 699 -5.51 34.42 -18.94
N HIS A 700 -5.83 33.60 -17.93
CA HIS A 700 -5.84 32.16 -18.08
C HIS A 700 -6.83 31.77 -19.21
N PRO A 701 -6.38 31.06 -20.23
CA PRO A 701 -7.32 30.52 -21.22
C PRO A 701 -7.93 29.23 -20.67
N PRO A 702 -9.23 28.97 -20.97
CA PRO A 702 -9.85 27.67 -20.70
C PRO A 702 -9.10 26.60 -21.50
N SER A 703 -8.83 25.46 -20.90
CA SER A 703 -8.13 24.34 -21.52
C SER A 703 -8.88 23.94 -22.81
N GLN A 704 -8.27 24.20 -23.93
CA GLN A 704 -8.77 23.71 -25.22
C GLN A 704 -8.57 22.20 -25.23
N LYS A 705 -9.66 21.44 -25.11
CA LYS A 705 -9.69 20.00 -25.39
C LYS A 705 -9.11 19.80 -26.79
N LYS A 706 -7.96 19.10 -26.89
CA LYS A 706 -7.45 18.64 -28.19
C LYS A 706 -8.53 17.79 -28.84
N LYS A 707 -9.15 18.28 -29.90
CA LYS A 707 -10.06 17.49 -30.72
C LYS A 707 -9.25 16.40 -31.42
N VAL A 708 -9.31 15.20 -30.89
CA VAL A 708 -8.78 14.01 -31.56
C VAL A 708 -9.75 13.69 -32.72
N ARG A 709 -9.32 13.89 -33.96
CA ARG A 709 -10.07 13.50 -35.14
C ARG A 709 -9.85 12.00 -35.35
N PHE A 710 -10.89 11.21 -35.21
CA PHE A 710 -10.87 9.81 -35.67
C PHE A 710 -10.98 9.83 -37.20
N THR A 711 -9.93 9.45 -37.88
CA THR A 711 -9.96 9.17 -39.29
C THR A 711 -10.21 7.69 -39.49
N MET A 712 -11.25 7.34 -40.26
CA MET A 712 -11.44 5.95 -40.68
C MET A 712 -10.19 5.42 -41.38
N PRO A 713 -9.83 4.13 -41.16
CA PRO A 713 -8.78 3.49 -41.94
C PRO A 713 -9.13 3.61 -43.45
N PRO A 714 -8.13 3.86 -44.32
CA PRO A 714 -8.33 3.98 -45.74
C PRO A 714 -9.06 2.73 -46.26
N LYS A 715 -9.97 2.89 -47.21
CA LYS A 715 -10.76 1.83 -47.83
C LYS A 715 -9.89 0.61 -48.17
N SER A 716 -9.78 -0.35 -47.27
CA SER A 716 -9.35 -1.68 -47.65
C SER A 716 -10.54 -2.34 -48.39
N PRO A 717 -10.32 -2.97 -49.54
CA PRO A 717 -11.44 -3.55 -50.35
C PRO A 717 -12.14 -4.71 -49.64
N GLU A 718 -11.63 -5.16 -48.50
CA GLU A 718 -12.05 -6.36 -47.75
C GLU A 718 -12.98 -6.07 -46.57
N MET A 719 -13.23 -4.80 -46.18
CA MET A 719 -14.08 -4.50 -45.02
C MET A 719 -15.56 -4.61 -45.41
N GLN A 720 -16.32 -5.50 -44.73
CA GLN A 720 -17.75 -5.63 -44.95
C GLN A 720 -18.49 -4.29 -44.76
N ALA A 721 -19.48 -4.02 -45.62
CA ALA A 721 -20.27 -2.78 -45.59
C ALA A 721 -20.96 -2.59 -44.22
N SER A 722 -21.37 -3.67 -43.56
CA SER A 722 -22.02 -3.65 -42.26
C SER A 722 -21.10 -3.16 -41.12
N VAL A 723 -19.83 -3.58 -41.12
CA VAL A 723 -18.81 -3.15 -40.13
C VAL A 723 -18.49 -1.68 -40.27
N ARG A 724 -18.39 -1.26 -41.54
CA ARG A 724 -18.13 0.14 -41.84
C ARG A 724 -19.27 1.05 -41.39
N GLN A 725 -20.51 0.64 -41.67
CA GLN A 725 -21.68 1.38 -41.22
C GLN A 725 -21.75 1.46 -39.68
N GLU A 726 -21.44 0.38 -38.98
CA GLU A 726 -21.41 0.39 -37.50
C GLU A 726 -20.35 1.34 -36.94
N LEU A 727 -19.16 1.39 -37.55
CA LEU A 727 -18.10 2.35 -37.18
C LEU A 727 -18.49 3.80 -37.49
N GLU A 728 -19.12 4.07 -38.67
CA GLU A 728 -19.66 5.38 -39.03
C GLU A 728 -20.72 5.84 -38.02
N ASP A 729 -21.63 4.97 -37.63
CA ASP A 729 -22.68 5.24 -36.65
C ASP A 729 -22.11 5.59 -35.24
N ILE A 730 -20.98 4.99 -34.82
CA ILE A 730 -20.33 5.34 -33.56
C ILE A 730 -19.67 6.72 -33.64
N ILE A 731 -19.06 7.04 -34.77
CA ILE A 731 -18.45 8.35 -35.01
C ILE A 731 -19.52 9.45 -35.01
N ASP A 732 -20.63 9.22 -35.73
CA ASP A 732 -21.77 10.14 -35.79
C ASP A 732 -22.43 10.32 -34.41
N ALA A 733 -22.61 9.23 -33.65
CA ALA A 733 -23.10 9.30 -32.27
C ALA A 733 -22.17 10.12 -31.36
N ARG A 734 -20.85 10.04 -31.57
CA ARG A 734 -19.91 10.85 -30.79
C ARG A 734 -20.04 12.35 -31.12
N GLU A 735 -20.31 12.72 -32.39
CA GLU A 735 -20.56 14.10 -32.75
C GLU A 735 -21.86 14.63 -32.14
N GLY A 736 -22.83 13.74 -31.89
CA GLY A 736 -24.08 14.04 -31.19
C GLY A 736 -23.92 14.36 -29.70
N GLY A 737 -22.75 14.10 -29.13
CA GLY A 737 -22.40 14.37 -27.73
C GLY A 737 -22.30 13.11 -26.84
N THR A 738 -21.73 13.29 -25.65
CA THR A 738 -21.57 12.22 -24.65
C THR A 738 -22.34 12.56 -23.39
N ALA A 739 -23.05 11.59 -22.82
CA ALA A 739 -23.72 11.69 -21.55
C ALA A 739 -23.20 10.58 -20.60
N TYR A 740 -23.10 10.90 -19.33
CA TYR A 740 -22.63 9.99 -18.30
C TYR A 740 -23.76 9.70 -17.32
N ILE A 741 -24.11 8.42 -17.16
CA ILE A 741 -25.15 7.96 -16.24
C ILE A 741 -24.48 7.15 -15.15
N LEU A 742 -24.57 7.62 -13.91
CA LEU A 742 -24.01 7.00 -12.74
C LEU A 742 -25.11 6.53 -11.79
N GLY A 743 -25.08 5.25 -11.41
CA GLY A 743 -25.95 4.73 -10.35
C GLY A 743 -25.36 5.03 -8.98
N GLN A 744 -26.07 5.78 -8.15
CA GLN A 744 -25.74 5.96 -6.73
C GLN A 744 -26.64 5.06 -5.88
N SER A 745 -26.07 4.09 -5.19
CA SER A 745 -26.78 3.16 -4.32
C SER A 745 -26.61 3.54 -2.86
N HIS A 746 -27.71 3.88 -2.20
CA HIS A 746 -27.71 4.17 -0.76
C HIS A 746 -28.17 2.95 0.03
N LEU A 747 -27.31 2.45 0.94
CA LEU A 747 -27.64 1.34 1.81
C LEU A 747 -28.36 1.79 3.06
N ILE A 748 -29.44 1.09 3.42
CA ILE A 748 -30.17 1.27 4.69
C ILE A 748 -30.28 -0.09 5.39
N ALA A 749 -30.02 -0.11 6.70
CA ALA A 749 -30.17 -1.34 7.49
C ALA A 749 -31.65 -1.69 7.67
N SER A 750 -32.02 -2.93 7.35
CA SER A 750 -33.37 -3.45 7.60
C SER A 750 -33.72 -3.43 9.09
N GLN A 751 -35.01 -3.21 9.41
CA GLN A 751 -35.48 -3.14 10.80
C GLN A 751 -35.24 -4.43 11.62
N GLY A 752 -35.20 -5.60 10.96
CA GLY A 752 -34.96 -6.91 11.58
C GLY A 752 -33.50 -7.32 11.74
N SER A 753 -32.53 -6.48 11.30
CA SER A 753 -31.12 -6.86 11.31
C SER A 753 -30.49 -6.84 12.71
N ASN A 754 -29.47 -7.72 12.94
CA ASN A 754 -28.70 -7.77 14.18
C ASN A 754 -27.98 -6.44 14.46
N PHE A 755 -27.79 -6.12 15.75
CA PHE A 755 -27.11 -4.88 16.17
C PHE A 755 -25.76 -4.65 15.49
N VAL A 756 -24.92 -5.67 15.39
CA VAL A 756 -23.59 -5.60 14.72
C VAL A 756 -23.72 -5.21 13.25
N LYS A 757 -24.69 -5.81 12.54
CA LYS A 757 -24.96 -5.50 11.14
C LYS A 757 -25.43 -4.06 10.96
N LYS A 758 -26.34 -3.60 11.81
CA LYS A 758 -26.81 -2.19 11.83
C LYS A 758 -25.65 -1.23 12.06
N PHE A 759 -24.78 -1.54 13.03
CA PHE A 759 -23.60 -0.73 13.34
C PHE A 759 -22.63 -0.64 12.16
N LEU A 760 -22.28 -1.76 11.54
CA LEU A 760 -21.38 -1.78 10.38
C LEU A 760 -21.96 -1.00 9.20
N ILE A 761 -23.24 -1.14 8.89
CA ILE A 761 -23.90 -0.40 7.81
C ILE A 761 -23.96 1.10 8.15
N MET A 762 -24.24 1.47 9.39
CA MET A 762 -24.26 2.88 9.81
C MET A 762 -22.89 3.53 9.65
N VAL A 763 -21.82 2.84 10.06
CA VAL A 763 -20.44 3.31 9.88
C VAL A 763 -20.10 3.40 8.38
N TYR A 764 -20.48 2.40 7.57
CA TYR A 764 -20.29 2.42 6.12
C TYR A 764 -20.96 3.64 5.47
N VAL A 765 -22.24 3.89 5.77
CA VAL A 765 -22.99 5.03 5.22
C VAL A 765 -22.36 6.36 5.65
N PHE A 766 -21.88 6.44 6.88
CA PHE A 766 -21.15 7.64 7.36
C PHE A 766 -19.85 7.83 6.56
N LEU A 767 -19.08 6.78 6.37
CA LEU A 767 -17.83 6.80 5.62
C LEU A 767 -18.07 7.11 4.13
N ASP A 768 -19.09 6.51 3.51
CA ASP A 768 -19.43 6.72 2.10
C ASP A 768 -19.79 8.18 1.80
N LYS A 769 -20.61 8.80 2.69
CA LYS A 769 -20.96 10.22 2.59
C LYS A 769 -19.79 11.19 2.80
N ASN A 770 -18.76 10.77 3.55
CA ASN A 770 -17.57 11.57 3.82
C ASN A 770 -16.36 11.15 2.94
N SER A 771 -16.52 10.13 2.09
CA SER A 771 -15.52 9.71 1.14
C SER A 771 -15.62 10.52 -0.16
N ARG A 772 -14.63 10.35 -1.02
CA ARG A 772 -14.62 11.00 -2.32
C ARG A 772 -15.72 10.41 -3.21
N GLU A 773 -16.48 11.28 -3.87
CA GLU A 773 -17.52 10.87 -4.81
C GLU A 773 -16.90 10.22 -6.05
N PRO A 774 -17.51 9.15 -6.58
CA PRO A 774 -17.04 8.46 -7.78
C PRO A 774 -16.86 9.40 -9.01
N PRO A 775 -17.75 10.37 -9.28
CA PRO A 775 -17.59 11.28 -10.42
C PRO A 775 -16.31 12.11 -10.37
N VAL A 776 -15.91 12.54 -9.17
CA VAL A 776 -14.68 13.32 -8.96
C VAL A 776 -13.45 12.43 -9.13
N GLU A 777 -13.56 11.17 -8.77
CA GLU A 777 -12.46 10.19 -8.94
C GLU A 777 -12.25 9.86 -10.42
N LEU A 778 -13.31 9.80 -11.20
CA LEU A 778 -13.30 9.44 -12.62
C LEU A 778 -13.10 10.64 -13.58
N ASN A 779 -12.89 11.85 -13.06
CA ASN A 779 -12.79 13.08 -13.86
C ASN A 779 -13.97 13.31 -14.82
N ILE A 780 -15.18 12.88 -14.45
CA ILE A 780 -16.38 13.05 -15.29
C ILE A 780 -16.79 14.52 -15.31
N PRO A 781 -17.08 15.11 -16.49
CA PRO A 781 -17.55 16.48 -16.57
C PRO A 781 -18.91 16.66 -15.91
N ASN A 782 -19.03 17.49 -14.90
CA ASN A 782 -20.28 17.72 -14.15
C ASN A 782 -21.45 18.16 -15.05
N ALA A 783 -21.17 18.82 -16.16
CA ALA A 783 -22.21 19.33 -17.08
C ALA A 783 -22.95 18.24 -17.87
N ALA A 784 -22.36 17.04 -17.97
CA ALA A 784 -22.93 15.92 -18.75
C ALA A 784 -23.28 14.72 -17.85
N LEU A 785 -23.19 14.87 -16.51
CA LEU A 785 -23.44 13.81 -15.54
C LEU A 785 -24.90 13.76 -15.13
N LEU A 786 -25.50 12.57 -15.21
CA LEU A 786 -26.82 12.23 -14.70
C LEU A 786 -26.65 11.18 -13.58
N GLU A 787 -27.02 11.53 -12.36
CA GLU A 787 -26.98 10.63 -11.23
C GLU A 787 -28.37 10.04 -10.95
N VAL A 788 -28.44 8.71 -10.87
CA VAL A 788 -29.65 7.96 -10.57
C VAL A 788 -29.52 7.35 -9.19
N GLY A 789 -30.22 7.94 -8.20
CA GLY A 789 -30.24 7.48 -6.82
C GLY A 789 -31.16 6.27 -6.62
N THR A 790 -30.64 5.19 -6.05
CA THR A 790 -31.43 4.02 -5.62
C THR A 790 -31.17 3.75 -4.14
N VAL A 791 -32.25 3.37 -3.41
CA VAL A 791 -32.18 3.10 -1.96
C VAL A 791 -32.40 1.61 -1.72
N TYR A 792 -31.45 0.95 -1.07
CA TYR A 792 -31.47 -0.47 -0.79
C TYR A 792 -31.58 -0.74 0.71
N SER A 793 -32.52 -1.60 1.11
CA SER A 793 -32.61 -2.08 2.49
C SER A 793 -32.00 -3.48 2.62
N ILE A 794 -30.95 -3.63 3.43
CA ILE A 794 -30.22 -4.87 3.64
C ILE A 794 -30.46 -5.41 5.06
#